data_e3793cdac4ae8811e81a5dfb6514f8d1
#
_entry.id   e3793cdac4ae8811e81a5dfb6514f8d1
#
_cell.length_a   1.000
_cell.length_b   1.000
_cell.length_c   1.000
_cell.angle_alpha   90.00
_cell.angle_beta   90.00
_cell.angle_gamma   90.00
#
_symmetry.space_group_name_H-M   'P 1'
#
loop_
_entity.id
_entity.type
_entity.pdbx_description
1 polymer ?
#
loop_
_entity_poly.entity_id
_entity_poly.type
_entity_poly.pdbx_seq_one_letter_code
_entity_poly.pdbx_strand_id
1 'polypeptide(L)'
;MSNSIMRKIAKFIVEKHIIIMLLFVVLVIYSALSISKVRVNEDITALLPPKTATRRGLTVMENEFTAFASANVMVSNITYEKAAELAENLREIENVATVSFDDSSEHYASSSALFTVAFSAENEDERAIDALEQIKDSLSDYEVSVSTTVGQDYVKQIAGEITQVLILALIVIAAVLLFTSKSYFEVIILFIVFAVAAVLNMGTNYWLREISSVTNSIAIILQLALAIDYAIIFCHRFQDEYDRQRNVKSALTDSLAYSIIEISSSSLTTISGLVALMLMQFRLGYDLGLVLTKGIICSMLTVFLLMPGLIMLFHKALLKTRHKNLVPNIMGWGRLLSKKVPVFLIVFALLLPAAIVFSAKCEYTFSDSETDRITLSEQDRIKAHIYNTFDETNMIAVLVPVGDYTKEKALISEVNGLPGIRSALGLASIEIEEGRVLTDPYTARAASELLGVDIETAKLLYALYGYEHDSFQPILGDSDAFAVPLIDMLEFLFEAKDRGMITLDDDKEQMIESMRGTLGDALVQLRGEHYSRIVFNAAVPVEGEESVALIENIESAARKLYSENGKTELSEDSIIVIGDITSAKDLEDSFRMDNNRVSFLTIAFVFIVLLFTFRSLGAAVLLILVIQSSIWLNFSFPYITGTNLFFVTYLIVSAIQMGATIDYAIVLYNRFQLRKQDYAPKQAMAIAVNESFSTILTSGTIMTAAGFIIALRTTDLYISSIGLTLGRGALISVILVLTVLPQVLLVGNKLIEKTMIDFKKLLGGGADEQEKLDETK
;
A
#
# COMPACT_ATOMS: atom_id res chain seq x y z
N MET A 1 29.14 24.48 -25.80
CA MET A 1 27.82 25.13 -25.97
C MET A 1 26.93 24.98 -24.75
N SER A 2 26.78 23.78 -24.16
CA SER A 2 25.93 23.53 -22.97
C SER A 2 26.29 24.40 -21.75
N ASN A 3 27.58 24.52 -21.40
CA ASN A 3 28.02 25.34 -20.26
C ASN A 3 27.68 26.83 -20.34
N SER A 4 27.63 27.40 -21.57
CA SER A 4 27.29 28.82 -21.78
C SER A 4 25.79 29.09 -21.53
N ILE A 5 24.91 28.14 -21.89
CA ILE A 5 23.46 28.26 -21.68
C ILE A 5 23.14 28.11 -20.20
N MET A 6 23.68 27.09 -19.54
CA MET A 6 23.45 26.86 -18.10
C MET A 6 23.95 28.01 -17.24
N ARG A 7 25.07 28.62 -17.61
CA ARG A 7 25.57 29.81 -16.92
C ARG A 7 24.66 31.04 -17.08
N LYS A 8 24.01 31.20 -18.26
CA LYS A 8 23.01 32.28 -18.46
C LYS A 8 21.77 32.05 -17.58
N ILE A 9 21.26 30.80 -17.50
CA ILE A 9 20.14 30.43 -16.63
C ILE A 9 20.50 30.68 -15.17
N ALA A 10 21.66 30.17 -14.72
CA ALA A 10 22.14 30.36 -13.37
C ALA A 10 22.29 31.84 -13.01
N LYS A 11 22.83 32.66 -13.92
CA LYS A 11 22.94 34.12 -13.74
C LYS A 11 21.58 34.77 -13.55
N PHE A 12 20.61 34.42 -14.38
CA PHE A 12 19.23 34.94 -14.27
C PHE A 12 18.61 34.59 -12.91
N ILE A 13 18.75 33.34 -12.45
CA ILE A 13 18.21 32.89 -11.14
C ILE A 13 18.86 33.69 -10.02
N VAL A 14 20.18 33.79 -10.00
CA VAL A 14 20.94 34.53 -8.97
C VAL A 14 20.62 36.03 -8.97
N GLU A 15 20.41 36.66 -10.13
CA GLU A 15 20.04 38.07 -10.24
C GLU A 15 18.62 38.35 -9.79
N LYS A 16 17.68 37.44 -10.06
CA LYS A 16 16.25 37.58 -9.74
C LYS A 16 15.84 36.84 -8.46
N HIS A 17 16.78 36.48 -7.58
CA HIS A 17 16.53 35.67 -6.40
C HIS A 17 15.40 36.17 -5.49
N ILE A 18 15.25 37.50 -5.32
CA ILE A 18 14.20 38.08 -4.47
C ILE A 18 12.81 37.80 -5.06
N ILE A 19 12.63 37.98 -6.37
CA ILE A 19 11.34 37.72 -7.04
C ILE A 19 10.99 36.25 -6.94
N ILE A 20 11.98 35.36 -7.14
CA ILE A 20 11.81 33.92 -7.04
C ILE A 20 11.43 33.53 -5.61
N MET A 21 12.09 34.08 -4.57
CA MET A 21 11.74 33.83 -3.17
C MET A 21 10.31 34.26 -2.85
N LEU A 22 9.87 35.41 -3.33
CA LEU A 22 8.47 35.87 -3.14
C LEU A 22 7.47 34.94 -3.83
N LEU A 23 7.79 34.44 -5.03
CA LEU A 23 6.98 33.44 -5.72
C LEU A 23 6.85 32.16 -4.88
N PHE A 24 7.96 31.66 -4.32
CA PHE A 24 7.92 30.48 -3.45
C PHE A 24 7.08 30.72 -2.19
N VAL A 25 7.11 31.91 -1.58
CA VAL A 25 6.24 32.24 -0.44
C VAL A 25 4.75 32.10 -0.83
N VAL A 26 4.36 32.64 -1.99
CA VAL A 26 2.98 32.49 -2.48
C VAL A 26 2.61 31.03 -2.74
N LEU A 27 3.49 30.28 -3.40
CA LEU A 27 3.28 28.85 -3.67
C LEU A 27 3.16 28.02 -2.39
N VAL A 28 3.98 28.30 -1.37
CA VAL A 28 3.92 27.62 -0.06
C VAL A 28 2.61 27.93 0.64
N ILE A 29 2.16 29.18 0.66
CA ILE A 29 0.86 29.55 1.26
C ILE A 29 -0.29 28.82 0.55
N TYR A 30 -0.31 28.82 -0.79
CA TYR A 30 -1.30 28.10 -1.58
C TYR A 30 -1.29 26.60 -1.26
N SER A 31 -0.10 25.99 -1.26
CA SER A 31 0.06 24.56 -0.98
C SER A 31 -0.35 24.20 0.43
N ALA A 32 0.02 25.00 1.43
CA ALA A 32 -0.36 24.79 2.83
C ALA A 32 -1.88 24.79 3.03
N LEU A 33 -2.58 25.73 2.36
CA LEU A 33 -4.05 25.79 2.40
C LEU A 33 -4.74 24.66 1.63
N SER A 34 -4.01 23.98 0.75
CA SER A 34 -4.54 22.87 -0.07
C SER A 34 -4.35 21.49 0.58
N ILE A 35 -3.42 21.34 1.52
CA ILE A 35 -3.11 20.04 2.17
C ILE A 35 -4.35 19.48 2.85
N SER A 36 -5.12 20.26 3.60
CA SER A 36 -6.32 19.83 4.32
C SER A 36 -7.49 19.41 3.42
N LYS A 37 -7.38 19.66 2.11
CA LYS A 37 -8.41 19.33 1.12
C LYS A 37 -8.09 18.03 0.34
N VAL A 38 -6.95 17.43 0.60
CA VAL A 38 -6.55 16.15 -0.02
C VAL A 38 -7.35 15.03 0.64
N ARG A 39 -8.04 14.22 -0.17
CA ARG A 39 -8.71 13.03 0.33
C ARG A 39 -7.70 11.88 0.41
N VAL A 40 -7.71 11.19 1.53
CA VAL A 40 -6.87 10.01 1.77
C VAL A 40 -7.77 8.79 1.77
N ASN A 41 -7.50 7.83 0.89
CA ASN A 41 -8.22 6.56 0.82
C ASN A 41 -7.47 5.51 1.65
N GLU A 42 -8.20 4.85 2.54
CA GLU A 42 -7.67 3.83 3.45
C GLU A 42 -7.91 2.41 2.93
N ASP A 43 -8.89 2.26 2.05
CA ASP A 43 -9.26 0.96 1.50
C ASP A 43 -8.21 0.47 0.49
N ILE A 44 -7.43 -0.52 0.90
CA ILE A 44 -6.42 -1.16 0.05
C ILE A 44 -7.09 -1.96 -1.07
N THR A 45 -8.29 -2.46 -0.85
CA THR A 45 -9.03 -3.20 -1.88
C THR A 45 -9.45 -2.30 -3.04
N ALA A 46 -9.64 -1.00 -2.78
CA ALA A 46 -9.85 0.01 -3.83
C ALA A 46 -8.65 0.18 -4.78
N LEU A 47 -7.47 -0.31 -4.37
CA LEU A 47 -6.25 -0.29 -5.17
C LEU A 47 -6.07 -1.52 -6.06
N LEU A 48 -6.94 -2.55 -5.91
CA LEU A 48 -7.00 -3.71 -6.81
C LEU A 48 -7.23 -3.27 -8.25
N PRO A 49 -6.68 -3.98 -9.23
CA PRO A 49 -6.96 -3.67 -10.63
C PRO A 49 -8.47 -3.72 -10.93
N PRO A 50 -9.04 -2.73 -11.63
CA PRO A 50 -10.50 -2.63 -11.83
C PRO A 50 -11.12 -3.82 -12.58
N LYS A 51 -10.29 -4.63 -13.23
CA LYS A 51 -10.72 -5.79 -14.03
C LYS A 51 -10.79 -7.10 -13.23
N THR A 52 -10.31 -7.13 -12.00
CA THR A 52 -10.34 -8.34 -11.18
C THR A 52 -11.78 -8.66 -10.77
N ALA A 53 -12.06 -9.96 -10.58
CA ALA A 53 -13.38 -10.41 -10.16
C ALA A 53 -13.72 -9.87 -8.77
N THR A 54 -12.75 -9.89 -7.86
CA THR A 54 -12.91 -9.37 -6.50
C THR A 54 -13.27 -7.88 -6.51
N ARG A 55 -12.57 -7.01 -7.29
CA ARG A 55 -12.89 -5.57 -7.31
C ARG A 55 -14.27 -5.28 -7.88
N ARG A 56 -14.68 -6.02 -8.92
CA ARG A 56 -16.06 -5.92 -9.46
C ARG A 56 -17.07 -6.31 -8.40
N GLY A 57 -16.83 -7.42 -7.73
CA GLY A 57 -17.72 -7.91 -6.69
C GLY A 57 -17.82 -6.97 -5.48
N LEU A 58 -16.69 -6.42 -5.00
CA LEU A 58 -16.69 -5.39 -3.95
C LEU A 58 -17.52 -4.17 -4.35
N THR A 59 -17.43 -3.74 -5.62
CA THR A 59 -18.25 -2.63 -6.12
C THR A 59 -19.76 -2.97 -6.11
N VAL A 60 -20.14 -4.21 -6.42
CA VAL A 60 -21.54 -4.67 -6.27
C VAL A 60 -21.95 -4.67 -4.79
N MET A 61 -21.07 -5.19 -3.90
CA MET A 61 -21.31 -5.18 -2.45
C MET A 61 -21.55 -3.77 -1.91
N GLU A 62 -20.71 -2.80 -2.30
CA GLU A 62 -20.82 -1.40 -1.88
C GLU A 62 -22.12 -0.72 -2.35
N ASN A 63 -22.67 -1.13 -3.49
CA ASN A 63 -23.83 -0.50 -4.09
C ASN A 63 -25.17 -1.16 -3.72
N GLU A 64 -25.19 -2.49 -3.49
CA GLU A 64 -26.42 -3.24 -3.31
C GLU A 64 -26.67 -3.71 -1.88
N PHE A 65 -25.63 -3.76 -1.03
CA PHE A 65 -25.74 -4.28 0.33
C PHE A 65 -25.24 -3.27 1.35
N THR A 66 -25.90 -3.21 2.50
CA THR A 66 -25.38 -2.48 3.65
C THR A 66 -24.52 -3.43 4.50
N ALA A 67 -23.26 -3.04 4.71
CA ALA A 67 -22.36 -3.77 5.60
C ALA A 67 -22.48 -3.19 7.01
N PHE A 68 -23.16 -3.92 7.90
CA PHE A 68 -23.21 -3.55 9.30
C PHE A 68 -21.90 -3.87 10.01
N ALA A 69 -21.62 -3.07 11.04
CA ALA A 69 -20.46 -3.24 11.90
C ALA A 69 -20.50 -4.57 12.65
N SER A 70 -19.34 -5.14 12.96
CA SER A 70 -19.23 -6.34 13.77
C SER A 70 -18.07 -6.27 14.76
N ALA A 71 -18.17 -7.08 15.84
CA ALA A 71 -17.11 -7.24 16.83
C ALA A 71 -17.01 -8.70 17.27
N ASN A 72 -15.78 -9.20 17.34
CA ASN A 72 -15.48 -10.47 18.00
C ASN A 72 -15.04 -10.20 19.42
N VAL A 73 -15.85 -10.63 20.38
CA VAL A 73 -15.68 -10.40 21.81
C VAL A 73 -15.35 -11.72 22.49
N MET A 74 -14.10 -11.92 22.88
CA MET A 74 -13.66 -13.09 23.61
C MET A 74 -13.65 -12.79 25.12
N VAL A 75 -14.27 -13.66 25.88
CA VAL A 75 -14.23 -13.66 27.33
C VAL A 75 -13.51 -14.90 27.84
N SER A 76 -12.42 -14.71 28.55
CA SER A 76 -11.58 -15.80 29.08
C SER A 76 -12.03 -16.24 30.48
N ASN A 77 -11.67 -17.48 30.83
CA ASN A 77 -11.94 -18.05 32.18
C ASN A 77 -13.40 -18.06 32.58
N ILE A 78 -14.30 -18.44 31.69
CA ILE A 78 -15.76 -18.48 31.90
C ILE A 78 -16.29 -19.89 31.64
N THR A 79 -17.37 -20.27 32.37
CA THR A 79 -18.12 -21.50 32.10
C THR A 79 -19.10 -21.29 30.94
N TYR A 80 -19.47 -22.37 30.25
CA TYR A 80 -20.43 -22.30 29.14
C TYR A 80 -21.79 -21.72 29.58
N GLU A 81 -22.32 -22.17 30.72
CA GLU A 81 -23.59 -21.69 31.23
C GLU A 81 -23.59 -20.16 31.48
N LYS A 82 -22.49 -19.65 32.04
CA LYS A 82 -22.35 -18.22 32.27
C LYS A 82 -22.12 -17.43 30.97
N ALA A 83 -21.44 -18.02 30.03
CA ALA A 83 -21.28 -17.44 28.71
C ALA A 83 -22.62 -17.36 27.94
N ALA A 84 -23.45 -18.39 28.04
CA ALA A 84 -24.80 -18.38 27.48
C ALA A 84 -25.69 -17.28 28.10
N GLU A 85 -25.61 -17.09 29.42
CA GLU A 85 -26.30 -15.98 30.09
C GLU A 85 -25.80 -14.62 29.61
N LEU A 86 -24.49 -14.47 29.44
CA LEU A 86 -23.91 -13.23 28.87
C LEU A 86 -24.37 -12.98 27.45
N ALA A 87 -24.42 -14.00 26.58
CA ALA A 87 -24.92 -13.88 25.24
C ALA A 87 -26.32 -13.30 25.15
N GLU A 88 -27.24 -13.76 26.05
CA GLU A 88 -28.59 -13.20 26.14
C GLU A 88 -28.56 -11.72 26.57
N ASN A 89 -27.78 -11.40 27.61
CA ASN A 89 -27.66 -10.01 28.06
C ASN A 89 -27.09 -9.09 26.98
N LEU A 90 -26.14 -9.57 26.16
CA LEU A 90 -25.57 -8.78 25.04
C LEU A 90 -26.58 -8.56 23.90
N ARG A 91 -27.54 -9.49 23.71
CA ARG A 91 -28.63 -9.33 22.73
C ARG A 91 -29.64 -8.24 23.12
N GLU A 92 -29.77 -7.95 24.41
CA GLU A 92 -30.68 -6.90 24.92
C GLU A 92 -30.10 -5.47 24.77
N ILE A 93 -28.82 -5.32 24.41
CA ILE A 93 -28.18 -4.01 24.24
C ILE A 93 -28.75 -3.33 23.01
N GLU A 94 -29.15 -2.06 23.14
CA GLU A 94 -29.69 -1.26 22.05
C GLU A 94 -28.67 -1.15 20.89
N ASN A 95 -29.14 -1.30 19.66
CA ASN A 95 -28.34 -1.32 18.42
C ASN A 95 -27.40 -2.54 18.23
N VAL A 96 -27.53 -3.57 19.04
CA VAL A 96 -27.01 -4.92 18.77
C VAL A 96 -28.06 -5.66 17.95
N ALA A 97 -27.73 -6.05 16.71
CA ALA A 97 -28.62 -6.78 15.83
C ALA A 97 -28.64 -8.28 16.16
N THR A 98 -27.47 -8.88 16.30
CA THR A 98 -27.34 -10.31 16.62
C THR A 98 -26.09 -10.58 17.45
N VAL A 99 -26.17 -11.62 18.30
CA VAL A 99 -25.02 -12.20 19.01
C VAL A 99 -24.99 -13.69 18.72
N SER A 100 -23.99 -14.13 17.96
CA SER A 100 -23.76 -15.55 17.66
C SER A 100 -22.93 -16.17 18.77
N PHE A 101 -23.50 -17.16 19.44
CA PHE A 101 -22.85 -17.98 20.46
C PHE A 101 -23.60 -19.32 20.60
N ASP A 102 -22.86 -20.43 20.57
CA ASP A 102 -23.35 -21.78 20.70
C ASP A 102 -22.30 -22.70 21.40
N ASP A 103 -22.57 -23.98 21.49
CA ASP A 103 -21.69 -24.97 22.12
C ASP A 103 -20.60 -25.53 21.15
N SER A 104 -20.49 -24.99 19.96
CA SER A 104 -19.45 -25.36 19.00
C SER A 104 -18.06 -24.93 19.48
N SER A 105 -17.05 -25.60 18.98
CA SER A 105 -15.65 -25.21 19.25
C SER A 105 -15.27 -23.85 18.65
N GLU A 106 -16.12 -23.27 17.80
CA GLU A 106 -15.95 -21.92 17.24
C GLU A 106 -16.29 -20.83 18.25
N HIS A 107 -17.24 -21.10 19.14
CA HIS A 107 -17.74 -20.13 20.12
C HIS A 107 -17.35 -20.45 21.56
N TYR A 108 -17.04 -21.73 21.89
CA TYR A 108 -16.60 -22.08 23.25
C TYR A 108 -15.45 -23.10 23.19
N ALA A 109 -14.25 -22.66 23.59
CA ALA A 109 -13.06 -23.50 23.64
C ALA A 109 -12.13 -23.07 24.80
N SER A 110 -11.43 -24.04 25.43
CA SER A 110 -10.42 -23.76 26.47
C SER A 110 -10.90 -22.87 27.61
N SER A 111 -12.16 -23.06 28.06
CA SER A 111 -12.81 -22.20 29.06
C SER A 111 -12.90 -20.72 28.67
N SER A 112 -12.96 -20.44 27.39
CA SER A 112 -13.17 -19.12 26.82
C SER A 112 -14.39 -19.14 25.91
N ALA A 113 -15.13 -18.04 25.88
CA ALA A 113 -16.29 -17.84 25.01
C ALA A 113 -15.96 -16.76 23.96
N LEU A 114 -16.35 -16.98 22.71
CA LEU A 114 -16.26 -16.02 21.63
C LEU A 114 -17.67 -15.63 21.17
N PHE A 115 -18.02 -14.37 21.40
CA PHE A 115 -19.25 -13.78 20.93
C PHE A 115 -18.98 -13.03 19.64
N THR A 116 -19.63 -13.43 18.54
CA THR A 116 -19.64 -12.63 17.30
C THR A 116 -20.87 -11.74 17.32
N VAL A 117 -20.63 -10.45 17.55
CA VAL A 117 -21.67 -9.43 17.67
C VAL A 117 -21.79 -8.68 16.35
N ALA A 118 -22.99 -8.60 15.80
CA ALA A 118 -23.32 -7.70 14.68
C ALA A 118 -24.17 -6.54 15.21
N PHE A 119 -23.86 -5.33 14.75
CA PHE A 119 -24.59 -4.11 15.12
C PHE A 119 -25.64 -3.77 14.05
N SER A 120 -26.62 -2.91 14.40
CA SER A 120 -27.61 -2.39 13.45
C SER A 120 -27.16 -1.10 12.75
N ALA A 121 -25.86 -0.85 12.68
CA ALA A 121 -25.27 0.37 12.14
C ALA A 121 -23.88 0.10 11.54
N GLU A 122 -23.35 1.05 10.78
CA GLU A 122 -22.01 0.97 10.17
C GLU A 122 -20.90 1.27 11.20
N ASN A 123 -19.63 0.97 10.85
CA ASN A 123 -18.48 1.08 11.75
C ASN A 123 -18.24 2.48 12.34
N GLU A 124 -18.58 3.53 11.62
CA GLU A 124 -18.35 4.93 12.02
C GLU A 124 -19.59 5.56 12.67
N ASP A 125 -20.73 4.86 12.72
CA ASP A 125 -21.97 5.37 13.28
C ASP A 125 -21.88 5.41 14.82
N GLU A 126 -22.29 6.53 15.42
CA GLU A 126 -22.33 6.70 16.88
C GLU A 126 -23.14 5.59 17.58
N ARG A 127 -24.18 5.06 16.94
CA ARG A 127 -24.99 3.96 17.48
C ARG A 127 -24.20 2.68 17.68
N ALA A 128 -23.32 2.32 16.73
CA ALA A 128 -22.45 1.15 16.86
C ALA A 128 -21.36 1.38 17.90
N ILE A 129 -20.82 2.60 17.99
CA ILE A 129 -19.81 2.98 18.98
C ILE A 129 -20.40 2.90 20.39
N ASP A 130 -21.58 3.49 20.62
CA ASP A 130 -22.27 3.49 21.92
C ASP A 130 -22.64 2.05 22.35
N ALA A 131 -23.11 1.22 21.43
CA ALA A 131 -23.40 -0.20 21.70
C ALA A 131 -22.12 -0.97 22.10
N LEU A 132 -21.00 -0.73 21.41
CA LEU A 132 -19.72 -1.34 21.74
C LEU A 132 -19.21 -0.91 23.12
N GLU A 133 -19.40 0.36 23.52
CA GLU A 133 -19.05 0.83 24.87
C GLU A 133 -19.92 0.14 25.93
N GLN A 134 -21.22 0.02 25.67
CA GLN A 134 -22.13 -0.71 26.62
C GLN A 134 -21.73 -2.18 26.74
N ILE A 135 -21.33 -2.85 25.66
CA ILE A 135 -20.79 -4.22 25.70
C ILE A 135 -19.55 -4.28 26.60
N LYS A 136 -18.60 -3.38 26.42
CA LYS A 136 -17.37 -3.33 27.23
C LYS A 136 -17.68 -3.07 28.71
N ASP A 137 -18.60 -2.18 29.00
CA ASP A 137 -19.03 -1.86 30.37
C ASP A 137 -19.72 -3.06 31.02
N SER A 138 -20.61 -3.76 30.31
CA SER A 138 -21.30 -4.95 30.81
C SER A 138 -20.36 -6.13 31.12
N LEU A 139 -19.21 -6.16 30.45
CA LEU A 139 -18.19 -7.19 30.58
C LEU A 139 -16.98 -6.75 31.43
N SER A 140 -17.04 -5.59 32.08
CA SER A 140 -15.91 -5.01 32.84
C SER A 140 -15.36 -5.87 33.97
N ASP A 141 -16.16 -6.79 34.51
CA ASP A 141 -15.76 -7.73 35.56
C ASP A 141 -15.01 -8.98 35.02
N TYR A 142 -14.88 -9.11 33.71
CA TYR A 142 -14.28 -10.25 33.03
C TYR A 142 -12.98 -9.89 32.31
N GLU A 143 -12.18 -10.88 32.01
CA GLU A 143 -11.00 -10.74 31.11
C GLU A 143 -11.46 -10.78 29.65
N VAL A 144 -11.57 -9.59 29.04
CA VAL A 144 -12.17 -9.41 27.70
C VAL A 144 -11.14 -9.01 26.67
N SER A 145 -11.21 -9.63 25.51
CA SER A 145 -10.46 -9.26 24.31
C SER A 145 -11.44 -8.93 23.18
N VAL A 146 -11.45 -7.69 22.72
CA VAL A 146 -12.39 -7.21 21.69
C VAL A 146 -11.65 -6.88 20.41
N SER A 147 -11.93 -7.63 19.35
CA SER A 147 -11.43 -7.39 17.99
C SER A 147 -12.57 -6.81 17.14
N THR A 148 -12.44 -5.55 16.72
CA THR A 148 -13.46 -4.84 15.94
C THR A 148 -12.84 -3.66 15.20
N THR A 149 -13.52 -3.20 14.15
CA THR A 149 -13.22 -1.95 13.45
C THR A 149 -14.11 -0.79 13.89
N VAL A 150 -15.10 -1.05 14.74
CA VAL A 150 -16.06 -0.04 15.24
C VAL A 150 -15.34 1.05 16.03
N GLY A 151 -15.59 2.31 15.67
CA GLY A 151 -15.04 3.48 16.35
C GLY A 151 -13.52 3.63 16.25
N GLN A 152 -12.85 2.85 15.43
CA GLN A 152 -11.41 2.98 15.18
C GLN A 152 -11.14 4.00 14.09
N ASP A 153 -10.58 5.14 14.46
CA ASP A 153 -10.03 6.13 13.52
C ASP A 153 -8.60 5.69 13.13
N TYR A 154 -8.51 4.72 12.23
CA TYR A 154 -7.25 4.17 11.74
C TYR A 154 -6.37 5.24 11.10
N VAL A 155 -6.98 6.21 10.38
CA VAL A 155 -6.26 7.37 9.80
C VAL A 155 -5.57 8.16 10.89
N LYS A 156 -6.27 8.46 11.97
CA LYS A 156 -5.75 9.28 13.06
C LYS A 156 -4.64 8.56 13.84
N GLN A 157 -4.80 7.26 14.03
CA GLN A 157 -3.76 6.42 14.64
C GLN A 157 -2.49 6.45 13.79
N ILE A 158 -2.58 6.11 12.50
CA ILE A 158 -1.44 6.13 11.57
C ILE A 158 -0.84 7.53 11.46
N ALA A 159 -1.65 8.58 11.35
CA ALA A 159 -1.17 9.96 11.30
C ALA A 159 -0.37 10.34 12.55
N GLY A 160 -0.78 9.85 13.72
CA GLY A 160 -0.04 10.00 14.99
C GLY A 160 1.32 9.30 14.95
N GLU A 161 1.36 8.06 14.48
CA GLU A 161 2.60 7.28 14.32
C GLU A 161 3.55 7.94 13.31
N ILE A 162 3.05 8.33 12.15
CA ILE A 162 3.83 9.01 11.10
C ILE A 162 4.40 10.35 11.59
N THR A 163 3.66 11.08 12.41
CA THR A 163 4.17 12.31 13.03
C THR A 163 5.37 12.02 13.94
N GLN A 164 5.32 10.96 14.74
CA GLN A 164 6.45 10.53 15.58
C GLN A 164 7.65 10.08 14.73
N VAL A 165 7.39 9.28 13.67
CA VAL A 165 8.41 8.87 12.70
C VAL A 165 9.09 10.08 12.06
N LEU A 166 8.31 11.07 11.62
CA LEU A 166 8.83 12.29 10.99
C LEU A 166 9.73 13.08 11.95
N ILE A 167 9.28 13.30 13.19
CA ILE A 167 10.06 14.02 14.21
C ILE A 167 11.39 13.29 14.47
N LEU A 168 11.35 11.98 14.66
CA LEU A 168 12.56 11.18 14.91
C LEU A 168 13.50 11.18 13.71
N ALA A 169 12.95 11.05 12.49
CA ALA A 169 13.72 11.14 11.26
C ALA A 169 14.39 12.52 11.13
N LEU A 170 13.69 13.62 11.41
CA LEU A 170 14.26 14.97 11.38
C LEU A 170 15.40 15.13 12.40
N ILE A 171 15.28 14.57 13.60
CA ILE A 171 16.34 14.59 14.63
C ILE A 171 17.58 13.85 14.13
N VAL A 172 17.40 12.63 13.58
CA VAL A 172 18.52 11.83 13.06
C VAL A 172 19.17 12.51 11.85
N ILE A 173 18.36 13.04 10.94
CA ILE A 173 18.87 13.82 9.79
C ILE A 173 19.66 15.03 10.25
N ALA A 174 19.15 15.79 11.24
CA ALA A 174 19.87 16.91 11.81
C ALA A 174 21.24 16.49 12.38
N ALA A 175 21.27 15.38 13.13
CA ALA A 175 22.51 14.86 13.70
C ALA A 175 23.52 14.46 12.60
N VAL A 176 23.07 13.73 11.57
CA VAL A 176 23.90 13.34 10.43
C VAL A 176 24.43 14.57 9.68
N LEU A 177 23.56 15.54 9.42
CA LEU A 177 23.94 16.77 8.72
C LEU A 177 24.92 17.63 9.54
N LEU A 178 24.72 17.75 10.86
CA LEU A 178 25.65 18.46 11.74
C LEU A 178 27.04 17.82 11.72
N PHE A 179 27.11 16.50 11.61
CA PHE A 179 28.37 15.77 11.51
C PHE A 179 29.04 15.90 10.13
N THR A 180 28.27 15.93 9.04
CA THR A 180 28.79 15.83 7.67
C THR A 180 28.89 17.17 6.95
N SER A 181 28.15 18.22 7.39
CA SER A 181 28.20 19.56 6.81
C SER A 181 29.52 20.28 7.13
N LYS A 182 29.81 21.33 6.39
CA LYS A 182 30.98 22.21 6.63
C LYS A 182 30.62 23.46 7.43
N SER A 183 29.33 23.69 7.73
CA SER A 183 28.83 24.85 8.47
C SER A 183 27.51 24.51 9.18
N TYR A 184 27.39 24.89 10.44
CA TYR A 184 26.16 24.66 11.22
C TYR A 184 24.92 25.37 10.61
N PHE A 185 25.10 26.54 10.03
CA PHE A 185 24.00 27.26 9.39
C PHE A 185 23.52 26.62 8.07
N GLU A 186 24.39 25.81 7.45
CA GLU A 186 24.05 25.02 6.28
C GLU A 186 22.86 24.09 6.56
N VAL A 187 22.84 23.44 7.72
CA VAL A 187 21.77 22.54 8.15
C VAL A 187 20.40 23.26 8.18
N ILE A 188 20.40 24.50 8.66
CA ILE A 188 19.16 25.31 8.70
C ILE A 188 18.64 25.61 7.27
N ILE A 189 19.54 25.98 6.35
CA ILE A 189 19.17 26.22 4.95
C ILE A 189 18.60 24.94 4.33
N LEU A 190 19.23 23.80 4.58
CA LEU A 190 18.78 22.48 4.08
C LEU A 190 17.37 22.17 4.59
N PHE A 191 17.10 22.34 5.89
CA PHE A 191 15.76 22.13 6.44
C PHE A 191 14.70 23.05 5.86
N ILE A 192 15.00 24.33 5.62
CA ILE A 192 14.07 25.25 4.95
C ILE A 192 13.75 24.77 3.53
N VAL A 193 14.77 24.35 2.76
CA VAL A 193 14.61 23.86 1.41
C VAL A 193 13.72 22.60 1.40
N PHE A 194 13.93 21.67 2.35
CA PHE A 194 13.13 20.45 2.46
C PHE A 194 11.69 20.73 2.88
N ALA A 195 11.50 21.57 3.89
CA ALA A 195 10.17 21.92 4.36
C ALA A 195 9.34 22.54 3.21
N VAL A 196 9.93 23.46 2.45
CA VAL A 196 9.29 24.07 1.29
C VAL A 196 8.96 23.02 0.22
N ALA A 197 9.91 22.15 -0.12
CA ALA A 197 9.70 21.10 -1.12
C ALA A 197 8.61 20.11 -0.69
N ALA A 198 8.58 19.72 0.58
CA ALA A 198 7.56 18.82 1.14
C ALA A 198 6.17 19.46 1.12
N VAL A 199 6.04 20.72 1.57
CA VAL A 199 4.76 21.45 1.53
C VAL A 199 4.25 21.61 0.10
N LEU A 200 5.12 21.92 -0.86
CA LEU A 200 4.75 22.01 -2.28
C LEU A 200 4.26 20.66 -2.81
N ASN A 201 4.94 19.57 -2.47
CA ASN A 201 4.54 18.23 -2.90
C ASN A 201 3.19 17.84 -2.29
N MET A 202 3.04 17.95 -0.98
CA MET A 202 1.80 17.54 -0.30
C MET A 202 0.61 18.42 -0.70
N GLY A 203 0.79 19.74 -0.80
CA GLY A 203 -0.28 20.66 -1.19
C GLY A 203 -0.77 20.47 -2.63
N THR A 204 0.14 20.10 -3.54
CA THR A 204 -0.23 19.80 -4.94
C THR A 204 -0.87 18.43 -5.12
N ASN A 205 -0.92 17.56 -4.10
CA ASN A 205 -1.73 16.34 -4.12
C ASN A 205 -3.24 16.64 -4.27
N TYR A 206 -3.67 17.84 -3.89
CA TYR A 206 -5.04 18.29 -4.14
C TYR A 206 -5.50 18.13 -5.60
N TRP A 207 -4.57 18.28 -6.56
CA TRP A 207 -4.89 18.10 -7.98
C TRP A 207 -5.10 16.63 -8.37
N LEU A 208 -4.65 15.69 -7.55
CA LEU A 208 -4.85 14.25 -7.76
C LEU A 208 -6.21 13.79 -7.23
N ARG A 209 -6.93 14.65 -6.50
CA ARG A 209 -8.20 14.45 -5.80
C ARG A 209 -8.10 13.50 -4.61
N GLU A 210 -7.50 12.33 -4.80
CA GLU A 210 -7.40 11.27 -3.82
C GLU A 210 -6.02 10.61 -3.89
N ILE A 211 -5.45 10.23 -2.75
CA ILE A 211 -4.22 9.47 -2.63
C ILE A 211 -4.40 8.36 -1.58
N SER A 212 -3.64 7.27 -1.72
CA SER A 212 -3.63 6.18 -0.73
C SER A 212 -3.06 6.62 0.61
N SER A 213 -3.58 6.07 1.71
CA SER A 213 -3.05 6.24 3.08
C SER A 213 -1.56 5.85 3.16
N VAL A 214 -1.17 4.75 2.52
CA VAL A 214 0.23 4.31 2.43
C VAL A 214 1.09 5.36 1.74
N THR A 215 0.65 5.89 0.58
CA THR A 215 1.38 6.94 -0.14
C THR A 215 1.49 8.21 0.70
N ASN A 216 0.40 8.66 1.32
CA ASN A 216 0.37 9.84 2.17
C ASN A 216 1.36 9.73 3.34
N SER A 217 1.44 8.55 3.95
CA SER A 217 2.26 8.28 5.12
C SER A 217 3.77 8.28 4.82
N ILE A 218 4.18 7.62 3.74
CA ILE A 218 5.61 7.43 3.45
C ILE A 218 6.21 8.48 2.51
N ALA A 219 5.38 9.19 1.72
CA ALA A 219 5.86 10.09 0.67
C ALA A 219 6.74 11.22 1.22
N ILE A 220 6.38 11.84 2.35
CA ILE A 220 7.16 12.93 2.95
C ILE A 220 8.53 12.43 3.38
N ILE A 221 8.59 11.29 4.05
CA ILE A 221 9.82 10.72 4.62
C ILE A 221 10.74 10.26 3.49
N LEU A 222 10.17 9.58 2.49
CA LEU A 222 10.94 9.17 1.30
C LEU A 222 11.42 10.35 0.48
N GLN A 223 10.58 11.36 0.28
CA GLN A 223 10.99 12.59 -0.41
C GLN A 223 12.15 13.27 0.33
N LEU A 224 12.08 13.34 1.66
CA LEU A 224 13.15 13.91 2.48
C LEU A 224 14.46 13.13 2.30
N ALA A 225 14.39 11.80 2.36
CA ALA A 225 15.56 10.93 2.21
C ALA A 225 16.17 10.98 0.80
N LEU A 226 15.35 11.10 -0.26
CA LEU A 226 15.78 11.11 -1.66
C LEU A 226 16.28 12.47 -2.15
N ALA A 227 15.77 13.56 -1.57
CA ALA A 227 16.01 14.91 -2.10
C ALA A 227 17.20 15.63 -1.42
N ILE A 228 17.65 15.13 -0.28
CA ILE A 228 18.69 15.78 0.54
C ILE A 228 20.01 15.93 -0.22
N ASP A 229 20.33 14.97 -1.05
CA ASP A 229 21.59 14.92 -1.80
C ASP A 229 21.75 16.09 -2.76
N TYR A 230 20.67 16.49 -3.41
CA TYR A 230 20.69 17.59 -4.37
C TYR A 230 21.12 18.90 -3.70
N ALA A 231 20.59 19.15 -2.53
CA ALA A 231 20.90 20.36 -1.77
C ALA A 231 22.34 20.33 -1.21
N ILE A 232 22.81 19.16 -0.74
CA ILE A 232 24.19 18.97 -0.25
C ILE A 232 25.20 19.16 -1.38
N ILE A 233 24.98 18.54 -2.53
CA ILE A 233 25.86 18.69 -3.70
C ILE A 233 25.98 20.16 -4.08
N PHE A 234 24.86 20.89 -4.16
CA PHE A 234 24.89 22.31 -4.49
C PHE A 234 25.62 23.14 -3.43
N CYS A 235 25.37 22.90 -2.14
CA CYS A 235 25.99 23.64 -1.04
C CYS A 235 27.50 23.43 -0.98
N HIS A 236 27.96 22.18 -1.07
CA HIS A 236 29.40 21.87 -1.12
C HIS A 236 30.06 22.52 -2.35
N ARG A 237 29.41 22.47 -3.53
CA ARG A 237 29.94 23.10 -4.71
C ARG A 237 30.03 24.63 -4.58
N PHE A 238 29.03 25.24 -3.97
CA PHE A 238 29.07 26.69 -3.68
C PHE A 238 30.24 27.03 -2.77
N GLN A 239 30.48 26.26 -1.69
CA GLN A 239 31.60 26.52 -0.77
C GLN A 239 32.96 26.38 -1.44
N ASP A 240 33.13 25.36 -2.30
CA ASP A 240 34.37 25.16 -3.05
C ASP A 240 34.62 26.30 -4.06
N GLU A 241 33.60 26.76 -4.78
CA GLU A 241 33.73 27.89 -5.71
C GLU A 241 33.91 29.24 -4.97
N TYR A 242 33.28 29.41 -3.80
CA TYR A 242 33.49 30.61 -2.97
C TYR A 242 34.92 30.70 -2.44
N ASP A 243 35.51 29.58 -2.05
CA ASP A 243 36.91 29.54 -1.58
C ASP A 243 37.92 29.93 -2.66
N ARG A 244 37.58 29.64 -3.94
CA ARG A 244 38.40 30.03 -5.11
C ARG A 244 38.22 31.50 -5.50
N GLN A 245 36.94 31.98 -5.53
CA GLN A 245 36.62 33.28 -6.14
C GLN A 245 36.47 34.40 -5.13
N ARG A 246 36.15 34.07 -3.87
CA ARG A 246 35.86 35.02 -2.76
C ARG A 246 34.75 36.03 -3.09
N ASN A 247 33.90 35.72 -4.10
CA ASN A 247 32.77 36.52 -4.50
C ASN A 247 31.50 35.66 -4.50
N VAL A 248 30.53 35.98 -3.65
CA VAL A 248 29.31 35.20 -3.44
C VAL A 248 28.48 35.05 -4.70
N LYS A 249 28.26 36.15 -5.44
CA LYS A 249 27.41 36.16 -6.63
C LYS A 249 28.01 35.35 -7.79
N SER A 250 29.31 35.49 -8.01
CA SER A 250 30.02 34.72 -9.05
C SER A 250 30.11 33.24 -8.66
N ALA A 251 30.46 32.94 -7.40
CA ALA A 251 30.52 31.57 -6.90
C ALA A 251 29.18 30.85 -6.98
N LEU A 252 28.05 31.53 -6.63
CA LEU A 252 26.71 30.96 -6.79
C LEU A 252 26.34 30.72 -8.26
N THR A 253 26.69 31.64 -9.15
CA THR A 253 26.40 31.48 -10.59
C THR A 253 27.14 30.26 -11.18
N ASP A 254 28.41 30.14 -10.88
CA ASP A 254 29.23 29.04 -11.41
C ASP A 254 28.86 27.71 -10.74
N SER A 255 28.64 27.66 -9.41
CA SER A 255 28.21 26.46 -8.71
C SER A 255 26.85 25.97 -9.19
N LEU A 256 25.88 26.89 -9.38
CA LEU A 256 24.55 26.54 -9.88
C LEU A 256 24.62 25.98 -11.31
N ALA A 257 25.41 26.61 -12.21
CA ALA A 257 25.56 26.15 -13.57
C ALA A 257 26.12 24.73 -13.68
N TYR A 258 27.06 24.35 -12.80
CA TYR A 258 27.57 22.99 -12.72
C TYR A 258 26.59 22.03 -12.03
N SER A 259 25.98 22.45 -10.92
CA SER A 259 25.09 21.59 -10.13
C SER A 259 23.78 21.25 -10.88
N ILE A 260 23.25 22.15 -11.74
CA ILE A 260 22.09 21.83 -12.57
C ILE A 260 22.35 20.58 -13.42
N ILE A 261 23.52 20.44 -14.03
CA ILE A 261 23.83 19.30 -14.88
C ILE A 261 23.99 18.02 -14.04
N GLU A 262 24.73 18.11 -12.93
CA GLU A 262 25.03 16.98 -12.06
C GLU A 262 23.75 16.46 -11.37
N ILE A 263 22.97 17.34 -10.76
CA ILE A 263 21.73 17.00 -10.06
C ILE A 263 20.65 16.52 -11.04
N SER A 264 20.51 17.17 -12.22
CA SER A 264 19.50 16.73 -13.20
C SER A 264 19.78 15.33 -13.75
N SER A 265 21.05 14.94 -13.91
CA SER A 265 21.37 13.59 -14.36
C SER A 265 21.08 12.52 -13.29
N SER A 266 21.33 12.85 -12.02
CA SER A 266 21.02 11.99 -10.87
C SER A 266 19.50 11.91 -10.65
N SER A 267 18.80 13.05 -10.56
CA SER A 267 17.34 13.04 -10.37
C SER A 267 16.59 12.33 -11.50
N LEU A 268 17.10 12.35 -12.73
CA LEU A 268 16.48 11.65 -13.86
C LEU A 268 16.55 10.13 -13.71
N THR A 269 17.60 9.57 -13.11
CA THR A 269 17.67 8.14 -12.80
C THR A 269 16.66 7.75 -11.74
N THR A 270 16.52 8.55 -10.68
CA THR A 270 15.52 8.32 -9.63
C THR A 270 14.10 8.45 -10.15
N ILE A 271 13.80 9.50 -10.93
CA ILE A 271 12.51 9.67 -11.61
C ILE A 271 12.22 8.48 -12.53
N SER A 272 13.22 7.97 -13.26
CA SER A 272 13.04 6.81 -14.14
C SER A 272 12.58 5.56 -13.40
N GLY A 273 13.14 5.28 -12.22
CA GLY A 273 12.71 4.17 -11.36
C GLY A 273 11.27 4.36 -10.87
N LEU A 274 10.91 5.57 -10.45
CA LEU A 274 9.57 5.89 -9.97
C LEU A 274 8.52 5.90 -11.10
N VAL A 275 8.88 6.32 -12.30
CA VAL A 275 8.00 6.25 -13.49
C VAL A 275 7.72 4.80 -13.86
N ALA A 276 8.67 3.89 -13.67
CA ALA A 276 8.42 2.47 -13.88
C ALA A 276 7.34 1.92 -12.95
N LEU A 277 7.26 2.40 -11.69
CA LEU A 277 6.17 2.05 -10.76
C LEU A 277 4.80 2.51 -11.25
N MET A 278 4.72 3.64 -11.95
CA MET A 278 3.44 4.15 -12.48
C MET A 278 2.84 3.24 -13.56
N LEU A 279 3.59 2.27 -14.07
CA LEU A 279 3.15 1.30 -15.08
C LEU A 279 2.67 -0.02 -14.48
N MET A 280 2.58 -0.11 -13.16
CA MET A 280 1.98 -1.24 -12.44
C MET A 280 0.46 -1.31 -12.69
N GLN A 281 -0.08 -2.53 -12.67
CA GLN A 281 -1.53 -2.75 -12.66
C GLN A 281 -2.12 -2.45 -11.28
N PHE A 282 -1.39 -2.79 -10.21
CA PHE A 282 -1.77 -2.43 -8.85
C PHE A 282 -1.65 -0.93 -8.64
N ARG A 283 -2.78 -0.28 -8.35
CA ARG A 283 -2.93 1.18 -8.38
C ARG A 283 -2.03 1.92 -7.38
N LEU A 284 -1.63 1.26 -6.28
CA LEU A 284 -0.70 1.83 -5.31
C LEU A 284 0.65 2.22 -5.95
N GLY A 285 1.14 1.41 -6.90
CA GLY A 285 2.39 1.73 -7.61
C GLY A 285 2.29 3.00 -8.43
N TYR A 286 1.15 3.22 -9.11
CA TYR A 286 0.88 4.45 -9.84
C TYR A 286 0.83 5.66 -8.90
N ASP A 287 0.09 5.55 -7.80
CA ASP A 287 -0.12 6.62 -6.82
C ASP A 287 1.21 7.03 -6.17
N LEU A 288 1.94 6.07 -5.61
CA LEU A 288 3.24 6.30 -4.97
C LEU A 288 4.28 6.80 -5.99
N GLY A 289 4.35 6.18 -7.17
CA GLY A 289 5.26 6.60 -8.23
C GLY A 289 5.04 8.04 -8.67
N LEU A 290 3.79 8.46 -8.82
CA LEU A 290 3.41 9.83 -9.22
C LEU A 290 3.73 10.84 -8.12
N VAL A 291 3.34 10.57 -6.86
CA VAL A 291 3.56 11.49 -5.74
C VAL A 291 5.05 11.67 -5.46
N LEU A 292 5.83 10.58 -5.48
CA LEU A 292 7.29 10.66 -5.28
C LEU A 292 8.00 11.32 -6.47
N THR A 293 7.63 11.03 -7.72
CA THR A 293 8.18 11.69 -8.91
C THR A 293 7.96 13.21 -8.83
N LYS A 294 6.73 13.62 -8.53
CA LYS A 294 6.38 15.03 -8.30
C LYS A 294 7.19 15.63 -7.14
N GLY A 295 7.34 14.87 -6.04
CA GLY A 295 8.14 15.25 -4.88
C GLY A 295 9.61 15.52 -5.23
N ILE A 296 10.24 14.68 -6.05
CA ILE A 296 11.61 14.87 -6.54
C ILE A 296 11.70 16.11 -7.43
N ILE A 297 10.74 16.31 -8.33
CA ILE A 297 10.70 17.51 -9.17
C ILE A 297 10.54 18.77 -8.33
N CYS A 298 9.65 18.78 -7.32
CA CYS A 298 9.50 19.89 -6.38
C CYS A 298 10.81 20.16 -5.63
N SER A 299 11.48 19.12 -5.15
CA SER A 299 12.76 19.23 -4.43
C SER A 299 13.86 19.79 -5.34
N MET A 300 13.98 19.29 -6.56
CA MET A 300 14.95 19.78 -7.54
C MET A 300 14.70 21.25 -7.89
N LEU A 301 13.45 21.64 -8.13
CA LEU A 301 13.09 23.04 -8.41
C LEU A 301 13.38 23.94 -7.20
N THR A 302 13.11 23.48 -5.99
CA THR A 302 13.40 24.24 -4.76
C THR A 302 14.91 24.44 -4.58
N VAL A 303 15.71 23.41 -4.86
CA VAL A 303 17.19 23.51 -4.80
C VAL A 303 17.72 24.48 -5.87
N PHE A 304 17.22 24.42 -7.10
CA PHE A 304 17.73 25.28 -8.18
C PHE A 304 17.25 26.74 -8.07
N LEU A 305 16.03 26.97 -7.63
CA LEU A 305 15.40 28.28 -7.67
C LEU A 305 15.42 28.99 -6.32
N LEU A 306 15.06 28.32 -5.22
CA LEU A 306 14.96 28.94 -3.90
C LEU A 306 16.29 28.98 -3.16
N MET A 307 17.05 27.86 -3.18
CA MET A 307 18.29 27.73 -2.37
C MET A 307 19.34 28.79 -2.70
N PRO A 308 19.60 29.20 -3.97
CA PRO A 308 20.51 30.30 -4.28
C PRO A 308 20.12 31.60 -3.58
N GLY A 309 18.81 31.91 -3.50
CA GLY A 309 18.29 33.07 -2.78
C GLY A 309 18.54 33.01 -1.27
N LEU A 310 18.31 31.83 -0.67
CA LEU A 310 18.58 31.60 0.75
C LEU A 310 20.08 31.74 1.07
N ILE A 311 20.94 31.17 0.24
CA ILE A 311 22.40 31.31 0.41
C ILE A 311 22.81 32.78 0.24
N MET A 312 22.26 33.50 -0.73
CA MET A 312 22.53 34.93 -0.92
C MET A 312 22.12 35.76 0.31
N LEU A 313 20.97 35.45 0.91
CA LEU A 313 20.46 36.14 2.11
C LEU A 313 21.30 35.83 3.34
N PHE A 314 21.66 34.57 3.54
CA PHE A 314 22.30 34.07 4.75
C PHE A 314 23.81 33.77 4.61
N HIS A 315 24.48 34.21 3.51
CA HIS A 315 25.89 33.90 3.26
C HIS A 315 26.81 34.30 4.41
N LYS A 316 26.54 35.42 5.09
CA LYS A 316 27.36 35.87 6.24
C LYS A 316 27.28 34.88 7.42
N ALA A 317 26.07 34.36 7.72
CA ALA A 317 25.88 33.35 8.76
C ALA A 317 26.54 32.02 8.38
N LEU A 318 26.36 31.61 7.12
CA LEU A 318 26.96 30.40 6.56
C LEU A 318 28.49 30.41 6.69
N LEU A 319 29.12 31.53 6.36
CA LEU A 319 30.59 31.68 6.46
C LEU A 319 31.08 31.80 7.89
N LYS A 320 30.30 32.47 8.78
CA LYS A 320 30.67 32.66 10.20
C LYS A 320 30.61 31.35 11.00
N THR A 321 29.72 30.43 10.65
CA THR A 321 29.50 29.17 11.36
C THR A 321 30.26 27.98 10.75
N ARG A 322 31.24 28.25 9.90
CA ARG A 322 32.11 27.21 9.32
C ARG A 322 32.93 26.53 10.42
N HIS A 323 33.06 25.22 10.34
CA HIS A 323 33.85 24.40 11.22
C HIS A 323 34.75 23.42 10.44
N LYS A 324 35.66 22.76 11.11
CA LYS A 324 36.51 21.73 10.50
C LYS A 324 35.63 20.55 10.07
N ASN A 325 35.96 19.96 8.93
CA ASN A 325 35.28 18.74 8.47
C ASN A 325 35.47 17.62 9.52
N LEU A 326 34.35 17.11 10.05
CA LEU A 326 34.32 16.03 11.04
C LEU A 326 34.39 14.65 10.37
N VAL A 327 34.09 14.56 9.06
CA VAL A 327 34.17 13.31 8.32
C VAL A 327 35.62 12.88 8.16
N PRO A 328 35.98 11.65 8.56
CA PRO A 328 37.36 11.17 8.53
C PRO A 328 37.89 11.05 7.09
N ASN A 329 39.20 11.27 6.95
CA ASN A 329 39.86 11.01 5.68
C ASN A 329 40.11 9.51 5.50
N ILE A 330 39.51 8.92 4.48
CA ILE A 330 39.57 7.49 4.16
C ILE A 330 40.51 7.17 2.99
N MET A 331 41.51 8.02 2.73
CA MET A 331 42.50 7.78 1.66
C MET A 331 43.19 6.42 1.81
N GLY A 332 43.45 5.99 3.07
CA GLY A 332 43.98 4.66 3.38
C GLY A 332 43.11 3.53 2.85
N TRP A 333 41.78 3.66 3.01
CA TRP A 333 40.81 2.72 2.48
C TRP A 333 40.80 2.71 0.94
N GLY A 334 40.80 3.88 0.31
CA GLY A 334 40.86 3.99 -1.15
C GLY A 334 42.15 3.35 -1.73
N ARG A 335 43.29 3.51 -1.04
CA ARG A 335 44.55 2.81 -1.42
C ARG A 335 44.46 1.30 -1.25
N LEU A 336 43.79 0.81 -0.19
CA LEU A 336 43.55 -0.62 0.03
C LEU A 336 42.75 -1.23 -1.14
N LEU A 337 41.65 -0.58 -1.53
CA LEU A 337 40.77 -1.01 -2.64
C LEU A 337 41.52 -1.01 -3.99
N SER A 338 42.52 -0.14 -4.14
CA SER A 338 43.30 -0.02 -5.39
C SER A 338 44.50 -0.96 -5.47
N LYS A 339 44.69 -1.91 -4.52
CA LYS A 339 45.73 -2.94 -4.56
C LYS A 339 45.60 -3.87 -5.76
N LYS A 340 46.64 -4.68 -6.02
CA LYS A 340 46.67 -5.60 -7.18
C LYS A 340 45.61 -6.70 -7.11
N VAL A 341 45.23 -7.18 -5.92
CA VAL A 341 44.29 -8.27 -5.74
C VAL A 341 42.92 -7.65 -5.39
N PRO A 342 41.90 -7.84 -6.23
CA PRO A 342 40.57 -7.30 -5.99
C PRO A 342 39.75 -8.21 -5.03
N VAL A 343 40.15 -8.28 -3.75
CA VAL A 343 39.57 -9.20 -2.77
C VAL A 343 38.07 -9.01 -2.62
N PHE A 344 37.60 -7.76 -2.53
CA PHE A 344 36.17 -7.50 -2.41
C PHE A 344 35.36 -7.91 -3.65
N LEU A 345 35.97 -7.79 -4.84
CA LEU A 345 35.35 -8.26 -6.10
C LEU A 345 35.28 -9.79 -6.14
N ILE A 346 36.29 -10.50 -5.61
CA ILE A 346 36.27 -11.97 -5.54
C ILE A 346 35.19 -12.44 -4.57
N VAL A 347 35.15 -11.87 -3.36
CA VAL A 347 34.10 -12.19 -2.38
C VAL A 347 32.71 -11.89 -2.94
N PHE A 348 32.54 -10.76 -3.59
CA PHE A 348 31.31 -10.39 -4.26
C PHE A 348 30.91 -11.39 -5.34
N ALA A 349 31.84 -11.79 -6.21
CA ALA A 349 31.58 -12.76 -7.27
C ALA A 349 31.18 -14.15 -6.74
N LEU A 350 31.63 -14.51 -5.52
CA LEU A 350 31.21 -15.76 -4.84
C LEU A 350 29.84 -15.62 -4.18
N LEU A 351 29.52 -14.46 -3.62
CA LEU A 351 28.24 -14.21 -2.96
C LEU A 351 27.09 -13.96 -3.95
N LEU A 352 27.38 -13.41 -5.11
CA LEU A 352 26.37 -12.99 -6.08
C LEU A 352 25.46 -14.14 -6.56
N PRO A 353 25.96 -15.33 -6.95
CA PRO A 353 25.12 -16.45 -7.34
C PRO A 353 24.18 -16.91 -6.22
N ALA A 354 24.68 -16.94 -4.96
CA ALA A 354 23.85 -17.27 -3.80
C ALA A 354 22.75 -16.24 -3.58
N ALA A 355 23.07 -14.95 -3.70
CA ALA A 355 22.10 -13.86 -3.57
C ALA A 355 21.00 -13.92 -4.64
N ILE A 356 21.36 -14.25 -5.89
CA ILE A 356 20.39 -14.43 -6.98
C ILE A 356 19.45 -15.61 -6.66
N VAL A 357 19.99 -16.76 -6.25
CA VAL A 357 19.18 -17.95 -5.93
C VAL A 357 18.28 -17.69 -4.73
N PHE A 358 18.79 -17.09 -3.67
CA PHE A 358 18.02 -16.83 -2.45
C PHE A 358 16.96 -15.73 -2.67
N SER A 359 17.28 -14.70 -3.44
CA SER A 359 16.28 -13.70 -3.84
C SER A 359 15.17 -14.28 -4.71
N ALA A 360 15.50 -15.26 -5.58
CA ALA A 360 14.49 -15.95 -6.40
C ALA A 360 13.61 -16.93 -5.61
N LYS A 361 14.07 -17.34 -4.41
CA LYS A 361 13.33 -18.19 -3.47
C LYS A 361 12.65 -17.38 -2.36
N CYS A 362 12.63 -16.06 -2.45
CA CYS A 362 11.88 -15.22 -1.52
C CYS A 362 10.40 -15.54 -1.64
N GLU A 363 9.78 -15.92 -0.55
CA GLU A 363 8.35 -16.16 -0.46
C GLU A 363 7.62 -14.84 -0.25
N TYR A 364 6.52 -14.67 -0.99
CA TYR A 364 5.70 -13.47 -0.93
C TYR A 364 4.36 -13.81 -0.30
N THR A 365 3.86 -12.88 0.51
CA THR A 365 2.50 -12.94 1.03
C THR A 365 1.65 -11.82 0.41
N PHE A 366 0.37 -12.12 0.25
CA PHE A 366 -0.64 -11.23 -0.35
C PHE A 366 -1.72 -10.84 0.65
N SER A 367 -1.64 -11.37 1.88
CA SER A 367 -2.57 -11.11 2.99
C SER A 367 -1.84 -10.54 4.21
N ASP A 368 -2.61 -10.03 5.16
CA ASP A 368 -2.10 -9.47 6.41
C ASP A 368 -1.74 -10.54 7.45
N SER A 369 -2.29 -11.76 7.33
CA SER A 369 -2.25 -12.80 8.35
C SER A 369 -0.88 -13.44 8.52
N GLU A 370 -0.06 -13.53 7.46
CA GLU A 370 1.18 -14.30 7.46
C GLU A 370 2.47 -13.47 7.47
N THR A 371 2.38 -12.17 7.70
CA THR A 371 3.57 -11.30 7.62
C THR A 371 4.22 -11.08 8.97
N ASP A 372 5.53 -11.33 9.06
CA ASP A 372 6.35 -10.99 10.21
C ASP A 372 6.43 -9.46 10.40
N ARG A 373 5.83 -8.98 11.47
CA ARG A 373 5.86 -7.57 11.87
C ARG A 373 6.85 -7.36 13.00
N ILE A 374 7.63 -6.29 12.93
CA ILE A 374 8.53 -5.89 14.04
C ILE A 374 7.71 -5.33 15.20
N THR A 375 6.64 -4.58 14.89
CA THR A 375 5.79 -3.92 15.88
C THR A 375 4.34 -4.29 15.59
N LEU A 376 3.69 -4.95 16.57
CA LEU A 376 2.27 -5.29 16.50
C LEU A 376 1.45 -4.19 17.17
N SER A 377 0.32 -3.82 16.58
CA SER A 377 -0.67 -2.98 17.24
C SER A 377 -1.33 -3.74 18.39
N GLU A 378 -2.05 -3.03 19.26
CA GLU A 378 -2.84 -3.67 20.32
C GLU A 378 -3.92 -4.58 19.73
N GLN A 379 -4.57 -4.15 18.66
CA GLN A 379 -5.57 -4.94 17.95
C GLN A 379 -5.00 -6.20 17.30
N ASP A 380 -3.80 -6.14 16.72
CA ASP A 380 -3.14 -7.34 16.19
C ASP A 380 -2.86 -8.37 17.28
N ARG A 381 -2.47 -7.92 18.48
CA ARG A 381 -2.25 -8.80 19.64
C ARG A 381 -3.55 -9.44 20.12
N ILE A 382 -4.62 -8.66 20.17
CA ILE A 382 -5.97 -9.14 20.52
C ILE A 382 -6.43 -10.16 19.49
N LYS A 383 -6.33 -9.83 18.19
CA LYS A 383 -6.69 -10.73 17.08
C LYS A 383 -5.90 -12.04 17.15
N ALA A 384 -4.59 -11.96 17.36
CA ALA A 384 -3.75 -13.13 17.53
C ALA A 384 -4.12 -13.96 18.78
N HIS A 385 -4.52 -13.30 19.88
CA HIS A 385 -4.97 -14.01 21.08
C HIS A 385 -6.28 -14.78 20.84
N ILE A 386 -7.24 -14.17 20.14
CA ILE A 386 -8.49 -14.82 19.73
C ILE A 386 -8.20 -16.01 18.82
N TYR A 387 -7.38 -15.84 17.78
CA TYR A 387 -7.07 -16.91 16.81
C TYR A 387 -6.23 -18.05 17.40
N ASN A 388 -5.44 -17.79 18.43
CA ASN A 388 -4.74 -18.87 19.16
C ASN A 388 -5.68 -19.74 19.99
N THR A 389 -6.89 -19.26 20.31
CA THR A 389 -7.89 -19.98 21.10
C THR A 389 -8.97 -20.62 20.22
N PHE A 390 -9.39 -19.88 19.20
CA PHE A 390 -10.50 -20.23 18.31
C PHE A 390 -10.01 -20.23 16.87
N ASP A 391 -9.42 -21.11 16.32
CA ASP A 391 -8.92 -21.16 14.93
C ASP A 391 -9.30 -19.95 14.03
N GLU A 392 -8.48 -19.59 13.10
CA GLU A 392 -8.79 -18.52 12.15
C GLU A 392 -9.87 -18.98 11.17
N THR A 393 -10.94 -18.17 11.02
CA THR A 393 -11.98 -18.38 10.03
C THR A 393 -12.00 -17.22 9.03
N ASN A 394 -12.16 -17.55 7.75
CA ASN A 394 -12.24 -16.59 6.65
C ASN A 394 -13.64 -16.55 6.06
N MET A 395 -14.19 -15.35 5.91
CA MET A 395 -15.51 -15.15 5.30
C MET A 395 -15.40 -15.12 3.77
N ILE A 396 -16.29 -15.87 3.12
CA ILE A 396 -16.42 -15.92 1.67
C ILE A 396 -17.85 -15.52 1.33
N ALA A 397 -18.05 -14.38 0.67
CA ALA A 397 -19.35 -13.96 0.17
C ALA A 397 -19.54 -14.45 -1.28
N VAL A 398 -20.67 -15.08 -1.54
CA VAL A 398 -21.07 -15.52 -2.88
C VAL A 398 -22.30 -14.72 -3.28
N LEU A 399 -22.17 -13.94 -4.36
CA LEU A 399 -23.26 -13.19 -4.94
C LEU A 399 -23.88 -14.01 -6.07
N VAL A 400 -25.17 -14.29 -5.95
CA VAL A 400 -25.94 -15.07 -6.90
C VAL A 400 -27.17 -14.27 -7.35
N PRO A 401 -27.76 -14.52 -8.55
CA PRO A 401 -28.97 -13.83 -8.98
C PRO A 401 -30.10 -13.96 -7.95
N VAL A 402 -30.76 -12.82 -7.66
CA VAL A 402 -31.84 -12.73 -6.67
C VAL A 402 -33.09 -13.51 -7.11
N GLY A 403 -33.83 -14.06 -6.14
CA GLY A 403 -35.20 -14.56 -6.32
C GLY A 403 -35.35 -16.07 -6.51
N ASP A 404 -34.30 -16.86 -6.52
CA ASP A 404 -34.39 -18.33 -6.60
C ASP A 404 -33.90 -18.99 -5.29
N TYR A 405 -34.76 -18.94 -4.28
CA TYR A 405 -34.44 -19.52 -2.94
C TYR A 405 -34.16 -21.02 -2.98
N THR A 406 -34.72 -21.75 -3.99
CA THR A 406 -34.49 -23.19 -4.15
C THR A 406 -33.04 -23.46 -4.56
N LYS A 407 -32.51 -22.68 -5.51
CA LYS A 407 -31.09 -22.78 -5.91
C LYS A 407 -30.16 -22.29 -4.81
N GLU A 408 -30.54 -21.22 -4.10
CA GLU A 408 -29.79 -20.71 -2.96
C GLU A 408 -29.65 -21.78 -1.86
N LYS A 409 -30.74 -22.43 -1.46
CA LYS A 409 -30.76 -23.54 -0.50
C LYS A 409 -29.90 -24.74 -0.97
N ALA A 410 -29.99 -25.08 -2.25
CA ALA A 410 -29.20 -26.14 -2.85
C ALA A 410 -27.70 -25.81 -2.84
N LEU A 411 -27.33 -24.55 -3.14
CA LEU A 411 -25.95 -24.07 -3.11
C LEU A 411 -25.38 -24.13 -1.67
N ILE A 412 -26.13 -23.62 -0.70
CA ILE A 412 -25.75 -23.67 0.71
C ILE A 412 -25.51 -25.13 1.14
N SER A 413 -26.39 -26.05 0.78
CA SER A 413 -26.24 -27.47 1.11
C SER A 413 -25.04 -28.14 0.43
N GLU A 414 -24.79 -27.84 -0.88
CA GLU A 414 -23.65 -28.41 -1.63
C GLU A 414 -22.32 -27.89 -1.07
N VAL A 415 -22.23 -26.59 -0.77
CA VAL A 415 -21.00 -25.93 -0.26
C VAL A 415 -20.72 -26.30 1.19
N ASN A 416 -21.75 -26.43 2.07
CA ASN A 416 -21.54 -26.91 3.45
C ASN A 416 -21.00 -28.34 3.51
N GLY A 417 -21.15 -29.11 2.44
CA GLY A 417 -20.52 -30.44 2.32
C GLY A 417 -19.03 -30.42 1.94
N LEU A 418 -18.48 -29.28 1.60
CA LEU A 418 -17.06 -29.16 1.23
C LEU A 418 -16.16 -29.15 2.47
N PRO A 419 -14.99 -29.80 2.41
CA PRO A 419 -14.03 -29.73 3.50
C PRO A 419 -13.53 -28.30 3.69
N GLY A 420 -13.43 -27.86 4.94
CA GLY A 420 -13.00 -26.51 5.30
C GLY A 420 -14.14 -25.48 5.46
N ILE A 421 -15.38 -25.78 5.05
CA ILE A 421 -16.54 -24.94 5.33
C ILE A 421 -17.11 -25.33 6.69
N ARG A 422 -17.39 -24.34 7.55
CA ARG A 422 -17.95 -24.52 8.90
C ARG A 422 -19.42 -24.11 8.97
N SER A 423 -19.76 -22.97 8.40
CA SER A 423 -21.12 -22.45 8.44
C SER A 423 -21.46 -21.63 7.18
N ALA A 424 -22.76 -21.47 6.93
CA ALA A 424 -23.28 -20.63 5.87
C ALA A 424 -24.41 -19.76 6.39
N LEU A 425 -24.46 -18.51 5.95
CA LEU A 425 -25.53 -17.55 6.21
C LEU A 425 -26.05 -17.01 4.87
N GLY A 426 -27.32 -17.25 4.60
CA GLY A 426 -28.05 -16.69 3.47
C GLY A 426 -29.55 -16.68 3.82
N LEU A 427 -30.38 -16.04 3.04
CA LEU A 427 -31.83 -16.02 3.30
C LEU A 427 -32.41 -17.43 3.39
N ALA A 428 -31.92 -18.34 2.56
CA ALA A 428 -32.36 -19.73 2.52
C ALA A 428 -31.77 -20.62 3.65
N SER A 429 -31.00 -20.05 4.59
CA SER A 429 -30.50 -20.76 5.79
C SER A 429 -31.06 -20.20 7.10
N ILE A 430 -31.87 -19.14 7.07
CA ILE A 430 -32.44 -18.57 8.31
C ILE A 430 -33.56 -19.46 8.78
N GLU A 431 -33.34 -20.13 9.93
CA GLU A 431 -34.35 -20.94 10.60
C GLU A 431 -35.24 -20.07 11.50
N ILE A 432 -36.55 -20.29 11.45
CA ILE A 432 -37.54 -19.64 12.29
C ILE A 432 -37.84 -20.52 13.49
N GLU A 433 -37.96 -21.83 13.25
CA GLU A 433 -38.06 -22.90 14.21
C GLU A 433 -37.21 -24.07 13.73
N GLU A 434 -36.88 -25.01 14.58
CA GLU A 434 -36.08 -26.19 14.25
C GLU A 434 -36.61 -26.89 13.00
N GLY A 435 -35.79 -26.87 11.93
CA GLY A 435 -36.10 -27.45 10.62
C GLY A 435 -37.07 -26.65 9.73
N ARG A 436 -37.43 -25.41 10.11
CA ARG A 436 -38.34 -24.54 9.34
C ARG A 436 -37.62 -23.26 8.91
N VAL A 437 -37.37 -23.13 7.61
CA VAL A 437 -36.57 -22.03 7.03
C VAL A 437 -37.49 -20.91 6.53
N LEU A 438 -37.04 -19.67 6.67
CA LEU A 438 -37.76 -18.44 6.27
C LEU A 438 -38.20 -18.43 4.79
N THR A 439 -37.44 -19.06 3.90
CA THR A 439 -37.68 -19.09 2.46
C THR A 439 -38.47 -20.34 2.00
N ASP A 440 -38.76 -21.27 2.91
CA ASP A 440 -39.57 -22.42 2.54
C ASP A 440 -41.04 -22.00 2.27
N PRO A 441 -41.71 -22.64 1.31
CA PRO A 441 -43.10 -22.33 1.03
C PRO A 441 -44.04 -22.94 2.08
N TYR A 442 -44.84 -22.10 2.72
CA TYR A 442 -45.82 -22.49 3.74
C TYR A 442 -47.22 -22.24 3.24
N THR A 443 -48.15 -23.09 3.64
CA THR A 443 -49.62 -22.88 3.42
C THR A 443 -50.14 -21.87 4.42
N ALA A 444 -51.33 -21.28 4.15
CA ALA A 444 -51.97 -20.33 5.05
C ALA A 444 -52.11 -20.87 6.49
N ARG A 445 -52.37 -22.19 6.65
CA ARG A 445 -52.47 -22.82 7.96
C ARG A 445 -51.12 -22.89 8.67
N ALA A 446 -50.09 -23.33 7.97
CA ALA A 446 -48.75 -23.42 8.56
C ALA A 446 -48.21 -22.03 8.92
N ALA A 447 -48.43 -21.03 8.07
CA ALA A 447 -48.04 -19.64 8.36
C ALA A 447 -48.83 -19.04 9.57
N SER A 448 -50.12 -19.36 9.69
CA SER A 448 -50.95 -18.97 10.84
C SER A 448 -50.38 -19.52 12.16
N GLU A 449 -49.96 -20.80 12.19
CA GLU A 449 -49.35 -21.43 13.35
C GLU A 449 -47.98 -20.80 13.71
N LEU A 450 -47.14 -20.53 12.70
CA LEU A 450 -45.79 -19.94 12.89
C LEU A 450 -45.85 -18.47 13.34
N LEU A 451 -46.73 -17.68 12.75
CA LEU A 451 -46.84 -16.25 13.03
C LEU A 451 -47.77 -15.88 14.16
N GLY A 452 -48.51 -16.87 14.72
CA GLY A 452 -49.53 -16.63 15.76
C GLY A 452 -50.70 -15.76 15.31
N VAL A 453 -50.92 -15.66 14.00
CA VAL A 453 -52.01 -14.92 13.36
C VAL A 453 -53.23 -15.87 13.20
N ASP A 454 -54.43 -15.37 13.36
CA ASP A 454 -55.60 -16.23 13.17
C ASP A 454 -55.72 -16.75 11.70
N ILE A 455 -56.27 -17.95 11.57
CA ILE A 455 -56.32 -18.67 10.29
C ILE A 455 -57.16 -17.95 9.22
N GLU A 456 -58.14 -17.15 9.60
CA GLU A 456 -59.00 -16.43 8.68
C GLU A 456 -58.22 -15.23 8.07
N THR A 457 -57.47 -14.53 8.94
CA THR A 457 -56.55 -13.46 8.50
C THR A 457 -55.46 -14.02 7.59
N ALA A 458 -54.84 -15.16 7.95
CA ALA A 458 -53.85 -15.81 7.09
C ALA A 458 -54.45 -16.21 5.75
N LYS A 459 -55.61 -16.81 5.68
CA LYS A 459 -56.30 -17.16 4.40
C LYS A 459 -56.62 -15.93 3.56
N LEU A 460 -57.07 -14.84 4.21
CA LEU A 460 -57.33 -13.58 3.49
C LEU A 460 -56.03 -13.00 2.88
N LEU A 461 -54.94 -12.99 3.63
CA LEU A 461 -53.65 -12.56 3.14
C LEU A 461 -53.18 -13.37 1.93
N TYR A 462 -53.25 -14.71 2.03
CA TYR A 462 -52.87 -15.61 0.92
C TYR A 462 -53.75 -15.41 -0.32
N ALA A 463 -55.05 -15.13 -0.14
CA ALA A 463 -55.96 -14.81 -1.25
C ALA A 463 -55.61 -13.46 -1.91
N LEU A 464 -55.32 -12.43 -1.10
CA LEU A 464 -54.88 -11.12 -1.58
C LEU A 464 -53.52 -11.21 -2.32
N TYR A 465 -52.57 -11.92 -1.76
CA TYR A 465 -51.28 -12.18 -2.40
C TYR A 465 -51.44 -12.86 -3.76
N GLY A 466 -52.26 -13.93 -3.80
CA GLY A 466 -52.54 -14.63 -5.07
C GLY A 466 -53.24 -13.75 -6.11
N TYR A 467 -54.09 -12.81 -5.68
CA TYR A 467 -54.75 -11.84 -6.57
C TYR A 467 -53.76 -10.81 -7.12
N GLU A 468 -52.89 -10.23 -6.31
CA GLU A 468 -51.93 -9.21 -6.76
C GLU A 468 -50.82 -9.81 -7.64
N HIS A 469 -50.47 -11.09 -7.46
CA HIS A 469 -49.41 -11.78 -8.23
C HIS A 469 -49.93 -12.65 -9.38
N ASP A 470 -51.12 -12.38 -9.90
CA ASP A 470 -51.77 -13.12 -11.01
C ASP A 470 -51.88 -14.64 -10.80
N SER A 471 -51.87 -15.08 -9.53
CA SER A 471 -51.95 -16.49 -9.15
C SER A 471 -53.37 -16.83 -8.70
N PHE A 472 -54.25 -17.17 -9.63
CA PHE A 472 -55.67 -17.41 -9.35
C PHE A 472 -55.96 -18.75 -8.66
N GLN A 473 -54.98 -19.63 -8.43
CA GLN A 473 -55.18 -20.94 -7.79
C GLN A 473 -55.82 -20.85 -6.38
N PRO A 474 -55.45 -19.93 -5.49
CA PRO A 474 -56.06 -19.80 -4.17
C PRO A 474 -57.54 -19.41 -4.20
N ILE A 475 -57.99 -18.76 -5.29
CA ILE A 475 -59.36 -18.25 -5.44
C ILE A 475 -60.26 -19.29 -6.08
N LEU A 476 -59.71 -20.14 -6.96
CA LEU A 476 -60.49 -21.10 -7.78
C LEU A 476 -60.33 -22.56 -7.35
N GLY A 477 -59.36 -22.88 -6.49
CA GLY A 477 -59.00 -24.22 -6.06
C GLY A 477 -59.01 -24.44 -4.57
N ASP A 478 -58.27 -25.46 -4.15
CA ASP A 478 -58.04 -25.76 -2.71
C ASP A 478 -57.08 -24.73 -2.11
N SER A 479 -57.62 -23.74 -1.40
CA SER A 479 -56.85 -22.69 -0.74
C SER A 479 -55.87 -23.25 0.30
N ASP A 480 -56.08 -24.48 0.76
CA ASP A 480 -55.24 -25.14 1.74
C ASP A 480 -53.96 -25.77 1.11
N ALA A 481 -53.89 -25.85 -0.23
CA ALA A 481 -52.73 -26.36 -0.96
C ALA A 481 -51.80 -25.26 -1.50
N PHE A 482 -52.26 -24.00 -1.52
CA PHE A 482 -51.40 -22.87 -1.99
C PHE A 482 -50.35 -22.52 -0.94
N ALA A 483 -49.10 -22.60 -1.34
CA ALA A 483 -47.97 -22.32 -0.47
C ALA A 483 -47.12 -21.20 -1.07
N VAL A 484 -46.68 -20.29 -0.22
CA VAL A 484 -45.84 -19.12 -0.55
C VAL A 484 -44.63 -19.10 0.39
N PRO A 485 -43.42 -18.72 -0.09
CA PRO A 485 -42.29 -18.48 0.80
C PRO A 485 -42.70 -17.54 1.94
N LEU A 486 -42.32 -17.88 3.18
CA LEU A 486 -42.76 -17.08 4.33
C LEU A 486 -42.22 -15.66 4.28
N ILE A 487 -40.99 -15.50 3.77
CA ILE A 487 -40.38 -14.20 3.57
C ILE A 487 -41.24 -13.28 2.67
N ASP A 488 -41.72 -13.80 1.54
CA ASP A 488 -42.56 -13.04 0.61
C ASP A 488 -43.92 -12.71 1.23
N MET A 489 -44.44 -13.64 2.03
CA MET A 489 -45.70 -13.43 2.75
C MET A 489 -45.55 -12.38 3.89
N LEU A 490 -44.44 -12.35 4.60
CA LEU A 490 -44.14 -11.32 5.60
C LEU A 490 -44.00 -9.94 4.98
N GLU A 491 -43.28 -9.82 3.87
CA GLU A 491 -43.18 -8.56 3.14
C GLU A 491 -44.57 -8.08 2.67
N PHE A 492 -45.35 -8.98 2.12
CA PHE A 492 -46.74 -8.67 1.72
C PHE A 492 -47.61 -8.27 2.94
N LEU A 493 -47.46 -8.91 4.08
CA LEU A 493 -48.14 -8.56 5.33
C LEU A 493 -47.80 -7.12 5.77
N PHE A 494 -46.54 -6.73 5.74
CA PHE A 494 -46.09 -5.36 6.07
C PHE A 494 -46.71 -4.35 5.08
N GLU A 495 -46.71 -4.68 3.79
CA GLU A 495 -47.25 -3.83 2.74
C GLU A 495 -48.78 -3.69 2.86
N ALA A 496 -49.49 -4.78 3.13
CA ALA A 496 -50.94 -4.79 3.34
C ALA A 496 -51.34 -3.99 4.62
N LYS A 497 -50.54 -4.05 5.67
CA LYS A 497 -50.68 -3.21 6.87
C LYS A 497 -50.53 -1.72 6.53
N ASP A 498 -49.44 -1.36 5.85
CA ASP A 498 -49.17 0.04 5.48
C ASP A 498 -50.25 0.64 4.55
N ARG A 499 -50.84 -0.20 3.70
CA ARG A 499 -51.97 0.19 2.85
C ARG A 499 -53.33 0.20 3.59
N GLY A 500 -53.34 -0.19 4.89
CA GLY A 500 -54.55 -0.24 5.72
C GLY A 500 -55.56 -1.35 5.30
N MET A 501 -55.09 -2.39 4.61
CA MET A 501 -55.91 -3.52 4.17
C MET A 501 -56.20 -4.49 5.35
N ILE A 502 -55.38 -4.49 6.39
CA ILE A 502 -55.47 -5.32 7.57
C ILE A 502 -55.33 -4.45 8.82
N THR A 503 -56.13 -4.78 9.84
CA THR A 503 -56.01 -4.20 11.18
C THR A 503 -55.64 -5.32 12.16
N LEU A 504 -54.65 -5.09 12.97
CA LEU A 504 -54.14 -6.04 13.98
C LEU A 504 -54.42 -5.50 15.38
N ASP A 505 -54.46 -6.39 16.36
CA ASP A 505 -54.55 -6.02 17.77
C ASP A 505 -53.19 -5.46 18.23
N ASP A 506 -53.16 -4.57 19.24
CA ASP A 506 -51.97 -3.85 19.70
C ASP A 506 -50.80 -4.78 20.03
N ASP A 507 -51.04 -5.94 20.66
CA ASP A 507 -50.01 -6.93 21.01
C ASP A 507 -49.36 -7.56 19.75
N LYS A 508 -50.19 -7.88 18.72
CA LYS A 508 -49.73 -8.42 17.45
C LYS A 508 -49.04 -7.38 16.58
N GLU A 509 -49.47 -6.13 16.70
CA GLU A 509 -48.82 -5.01 16.01
C GLU A 509 -47.41 -4.82 16.47
N GLN A 510 -47.12 -4.86 17.80
CA GLN A 510 -45.77 -4.77 18.35
C GLN A 510 -44.89 -5.94 17.87
N MET A 511 -45.42 -7.16 17.90
CA MET A 511 -44.69 -8.35 17.46
C MET A 511 -44.32 -8.24 15.96
N ILE A 512 -45.23 -7.83 15.11
CA ILE A 512 -45.03 -7.68 13.67
C ILE A 512 -44.04 -6.55 13.38
N GLU A 513 -44.08 -5.45 14.14
CA GLU A 513 -43.14 -4.34 13.99
C GLU A 513 -41.71 -4.75 14.40
N SER A 514 -41.57 -5.54 15.46
CA SER A 514 -40.28 -6.14 15.86
C SER A 514 -39.74 -7.10 14.79
N MET A 515 -40.62 -7.98 14.25
CA MET A 515 -40.22 -8.86 13.11
C MET A 515 -39.85 -8.07 11.85
N ARG A 516 -40.54 -6.96 11.57
CA ARG A 516 -40.23 -6.07 10.45
C ARG A 516 -38.83 -5.47 10.58
N GLY A 517 -38.44 -5.03 11.78
CA GLY A 517 -37.09 -4.54 12.04
C GLY A 517 -36.03 -5.61 11.76
N THR A 518 -36.17 -6.78 12.42
CA THR A 518 -35.18 -7.87 12.26
C THR A 518 -35.10 -8.40 10.82
N LEU A 519 -36.26 -8.58 10.16
CA LEU A 519 -36.28 -9.03 8.77
C LEU A 519 -35.73 -7.95 7.85
N GLY A 520 -36.03 -6.67 8.09
CA GLY A 520 -35.50 -5.55 7.31
C GLY A 520 -33.99 -5.51 7.34
N ASP A 521 -33.38 -5.67 8.53
CA ASP A 521 -31.93 -5.71 8.69
C ASP A 521 -31.30 -6.91 7.96
N ALA A 522 -31.93 -8.08 8.01
CA ALA A 522 -31.48 -9.27 7.28
C ALA A 522 -31.59 -9.08 5.76
N LEU A 523 -32.70 -8.51 5.28
CA LEU A 523 -32.91 -8.25 3.86
C LEU A 523 -31.90 -7.27 3.30
N VAL A 524 -31.65 -6.16 3.94
CA VAL A 524 -30.67 -5.16 3.51
C VAL A 524 -29.25 -5.73 3.43
N GLN A 525 -28.96 -6.73 4.26
CA GLN A 525 -27.65 -7.38 4.27
C GLN A 525 -27.54 -8.51 3.23
N LEU A 526 -28.60 -9.29 3.01
CA LEU A 526 -28.54 -10.56 2.25
C LEU A 526 -29.23 -10.50 0.89
N ARG A 527 -30.05 -9.48 0.60
CA ARG A 527 -30.75 -9.32 -0.67
C ARG A 527 -30.60 -7.92 -1.23
N GLY A 528 -29.93 -7.79 -2.37
CA GLY A 528 -29.82 -6.59 -3.17
C GLY A 528 -30.90 -6.50 -4.26
N GLU A 529 -30.74 -5.54 -5.16
CA GLU A 529 -31.67 -5.36 -6.31
C GLU A 529 -31.49 -6.48 -7.35
N HIS A 530 -30.24 -6.91 -7.60
CA HIS A 530 -29.90 -7.88 -8.64
C HIS A 530 -29.32 -9.18 -8.06
N TYR A 531 -28.76 -9.14 -6.85
CA TYR A 531 -28.05 -10.26 -6.25
C TYR A 531 -28.59 -10.61 -4.85
N SER A 532 -28.57 -11.92 -4.53
CA SER A 532 -28.59 -12.43 -3.16
C SER A 532 -27.16 -12.70 -2.68
N ARG A 533 -26.86 -12.38 -1.43
CA ARG A 533 -25.55 -12.62 -0.79
C ARG A 533 -25.64 -13.82 0.14
N ILE A 534 -24.78 -14.81 -0.11
CA ILE A 534 -24.56 -15.94 0.78
C ILE A 534 -23.16 -15.81 1.36
N VAL A 535 -23.03 -15.90 2.68
CA VAL A 535 -21.73 -15.81 3.38
C VAL A 535 -21.39 -17.18 3.93
N PHE A 536 -20.21 -17.69 3.57
CA PHE A 536 -19.64 -18.92 4.10
C PHE A 536 -18.46 -18.60 5.00
N ASN A 537 -18.41 -19.26 6.16
CA ASN A 537 -17.25 -19.25 7.03
C ASN A 537 -16.37 -20.47 6.73
N ALA A 538 -15.13 -20.23 6.34
CA ALA A 538 -14.18 -21.25 5.97
C ALA A 538 -12.98 -21.29 6.94
N ALA A 539 -12.66 -22.47 7.44
CA ALA A 539 -11.48 -22.73 8.27
C ALA A 539 -10.33 -23.19 7.41
N VAL A 540 -9.92 -22.36 6.46
CA VAL A 540 -8.75 -22.56 5.62
C VAL A 540 -7.88 -21.30 5.67
N PRO A 541 -6.56 -21.39 5.46
CA PRO A 541 -5.70 -20.19 5.40
C PRO A 541 -6.17 -19.23 4.31
N VAL A 542 -5.85 -17.93 4.42
CA VAL A 542 -6.17 -16.95 3.37
C VAL A 542 -5.44 -17.28 2.07
N GLU A 543 -4.24 -17.84 2.16
CA GLU A 543 -3.38 -18.16 1.02
C GLU A 543 -3.07 -19.65 0.95
N GLY A 544 -2.85 -20.16 -0.26
CA GLY A 544 -2.44 -21.54 -0.49
C GLY A 544 -3.30 -22.29 -1.50
N GLU A 545 -2.84 -23.47 -1.91
CA GLU A 545 -3.52 -24.31 -2.91
C GLU A 545 -4.90 -24.80 -2.41
N GLU A 546 -5.04 -25.06 -1.11
CA GLU A 546 -6.29 -25.52 -0.49
C GLU A 546 -7.39 -24.44 -0.59
N SER A 547 -7.02 -23.20 -0.27
CA SER A 547 -7.94 -22.06 -0.30
C SER A 547 -8.37 -21.72 -1.72
N VAL A 548 -7.44 -21.74 -2.67
CA VAL A 548 -7.74 -21.55 -4.10
C VAL A 548 -8.68 -22.64 -4.62
N ALA A 549 -8.41 -23.90 -4.27
CA ALA A 549 -9.26 -25.02 -4.67
C ALA A 549 -10.67 -24.91 -4.07
N LEU A 550 -10.80 -24.44 -2.83
CA LEU A 550 -12.10 -24.21 -2.20
C LEU A 550 -12.91 -23.15 -2.97
N ILE A 551 -12.31 -22.02 -3.31
CA ILE A 551 -12.98 -20.96 -4.11
C ILE A 551 -13.41 -21.50 -5.48
N GLU A 552 -12.57 -22.27 -6.17
CA GLU A 552 -12.91 -22.85 -7.47
C GLU A 552 -14.06 -23.86 -7.36
N ASN A 553 -14.11 -24.64 -6.28
CA ASN A 553 -15.21 -25.58 -6.01
C ASN A 553 -16.53 -24.82 -5.74
N ILE A 554 -16.50 -23.76 -4.92
CA ILE A 554 -17.68 -22.92 -4.63
C ILE A 554 -18.20 -22.29 -5.93
N GLU A 555 -17.31 -21.68 -6.72
CA GLU A 555 -17.67 -21.04 -7.98
C GLU A 555 -18.27 -22.06 -8.98
N SER A 556 -17.66 -23.24 -9.08
CA SER A 556 -18.14 -24.34 -9.94
C SER A 556 -19.52 -24.83 -9.52
N ALA A 557 -19.76 -25.03 -8.22
CA ALA A 557 -21.06 -25.44 -7.68
C ALA A 557 -22.13 -24.38 -7.98
N ALA A 558 -21.83 -23.11 -7.72
CA ALA A 558 -22.75 -22.02 -8.00
C ALA A 558 -23.07 -21.91 -9.49
N ARG A 559 -22.07 -21.92 -10.37
CA ARG A 559 -22.28 -21.87 -11.84
C ARG A 559 -23.08 -23.06 -12.35
N LYS A 560 -22.85 -24.26 -11.82
CA LYS A 560 -23.59 -25.48 -12.18
C LYS A 560 -25.08 -25.38 -11.81
N LEU A 561 -25.41 -24.86 -10.62
CA LEU A 561 -26.79 -24.74 -10.13
C LEU A 561 -27.57 -23.62 -10.84
N TYR A 562 -26.92 -22.50 -11.13
CA TYR A 562 -27.56 -21.35 -11.75
C TYR A 562 -27.57 -21.38 -13.29
N SER A 563 -26.81 -22.31 -13.95
CA SER A 563 -26.89 -22.48 -15.39
C SER A 563 -28.23 -23.18 -15.78
N GLU A 564 -28.98 -22.56 -16.66
CA GLU A 564 -30.19 -23.20 -17.22
C GLU A 564 -29.79 -24.34 -18.16
N ASN A 565 -30.13 -25.58 -17.79
CA ASN A 565 -29.98 -26.81 -18.60
C ASN A 565 -28.62 -27.03 -19.25
N GLY A 566 -27.51 -26.50 -18.65
CA GLY A 566 -26.16 -26.73 -19.16
C GLY A 566 -25.85 -26.10 -20.52
N LYS A 567 -26.68 -25.18 -21.02
CA LYS A 567 -26.56 -24.59 -22.36
C LYS A 567 -26.45 -23.05 -22.40
N THR A 568 -26.69 -22.35 -21.29
CA THR A 568 -26.50 -20.90 -21.24
C THR A 568 -25.15 -20.62 -20.58
N GLU A 569 -24.20 -20.08 -21.33
CA GLU A 569 -23.00 -19.47 -20.73
C GLU A 569 -23.47 -18.31 -19.86
N LEU A 570 -23.42 -18.50 -18.55
CA LEU A 570 -23.62 -17.41 -17.60
C LEU A 570 -22.54 -16.35 -17.87
N SER A 571 -22.92 -15.07 -17.86
CA SER A 571 -21.94 -14.00 -17.92
C SER A 571 -20.97 -14.13 -16.72
N GLU A 572 -19.75 -13.62 -16.88
CA GLU A 572 -18.76 -13.62 -15.79
C GLU A 572 -19.31 -12.95 -14.53
N ASP A 573 -20.21 -11.98 -14.69
CA ASP A 573 -20.79 -11.19 -13.60
C ASP A 573 -22.04 -11.81 -12.99
N SER A 574 -22.55 -12.94 -13.51
CA SER A 574 -23.77 -13.59 -12.97
C SER A 574 -23.54 -14.23 -11.60
N ILE A 575 -22.33 -14.68 -11.32
CA ILE A 575 -21.92 -15.25 -10.03
C ILE A 575 -20.57 -14.67 -9.68
N ILE A 576 -20.48 -14.09 -8.49
CA ILE A 576 -19.25 -13.44 -8.01
C ILE A 576 -18.91 -13.99 -6.63
N VAL A 577 -17.69 -14.46 -6.46
CA VAL A 577 -17.15 -14.92 -5.17
C VAL A 577 -16.16 -13.90 -4.66
N ILE A 578 -16.32 -13.47 -3.40
CA ILE A 578 -15.57 -12.38 -2.79
C ILE A 578 -15.13 -12.80 -1.39
N GLY A 579 -13.90 -12.48 -1.03
CA GLY A 579 -13.33 -12.70 0.29
C GLY A 579 -11.85 -12.36 0.31
N ASP A 580 -11.23 -12.52 1.48
CA ASP A 580 -9.79 -12.27 1.60
C ASP A 580 -8.99 -13.25 0.73
N ILE A 581 -9.46 -14.49 0.59
CA ILE A 581 -8.86 -15.51 -0.28
C ILE A 581 -8.87 -15.09 -1.75
N THR A 582 -9.99 -14.57 -2.24
CA THR A 582 -10.09 -14.10 -3.64
C THR A 582 -9.27 -12.84 -3.86
N SER A 583 -9.21 -11.96 -2.85
CA SER A 583 -8.35 -10.78 -2.88
C SER A 583 -6.88 -11.15 -2.97
N ALA A 584 -6.42 -12.09 -2.15
CA ALA A 584 -5.04 -12.57 -2.15
C ALA A 584 -4.69 -13.23 -3.50
N LYS A 585 -5.58 -14.05 -4.07
CA LYS A 585 -5.42 -14.67 -5.41
C LYS A 585 -5.29 -13.62 -6.51
N ASP A 586 -6.20 -12.64 -6.56
CA ASP A 586 -6.18 -11.57 -7.57
C ASP A 586 -4.90 -10.71 -7.46
N LEU A 587 -4.39 -10.49 -6.22
CA LEU A 587 -3.13 -9.81 -5.96
C LEU A 587 -1.94 -10.63 -6.44
N GLU A 588 -1.92 -11.95 -6.18
CA GLU A 588 -0.86 -12.86 -6.65
C GLU A 588 -0.77 -12.87 -8.18
N ASP A 589 -1.90 -13.01 -8.87
CA ASP A 589 -1.95 -13.02 -10.33
C ASP A 589 -1.48 -11.69 -10.93
N SER A 590 -1.88 -10.57 -10.32
CA SER A 590 -1.43 -9.24 -10.72
C SER A 590 0.06 -9.04 -10.47
N PHE A 591 0.57 -9.52 -9.33
CA PHE A 591 1.98 -9.41 -8.96
C PHE A 591 2.90 -10.13 -9.94
N ARG A 592 2.56 -11.33 -10.38
CA ARG A 592 3.39 -12.10 -11.35
C ARG A 592 3.64 -11.32 -12.63
N MET A 593 2.63 -10.58 -13.12
CA MET A 593 2.78 -9.73 -14.31
C MET A 593 3.54 -8.44 -14.01
N ASP A 594 3.23 -7.78 -12.92
CA ASP A 594 3.82 -6.49 -12.54
C ASP A 594 5.30 -6.63 -12.17
N ASN A 595 5.67 -7.71 -11.48
CA ASN A 595 7.06 -7.97 -11.08
C ASN A 595 8.02 -7.98 -12.29
N ASN A 596 7.70 -8.74 -13.32
CA ASN A 596 8.54 -8.83 -14.52
C ASN A 596 8.58 -7.50 -15.30
N ARG A 597 7.44 -6.83 -15.44
CA ARG A 597 7.32 -5.55 -16.15
C ARG A 597 8.08 -4.44 -15.45
N VAL A 598 7.83 -4.24 -14.15
CA VAL A 598 8.45 -3.16 -13.37
C VAL A 598 9.96 -3.35 -13.28
N SER A 599 10.43 -4.56 -12.97
CA SER A 599 11.86 -4.86 -12.89
C SER A 599 12.57 -4.60 -14.22
N PHE A 600 12.01 -5.07 -15.33
CA PHE A 600 12.59 -4.84 -16.66
C PHE A 600 12.59 -3.35 -17.03
N LEU A 601 11.47 -2.66 -16.85
CA LEU A 601 11.34 -1.24 -17.21
C LEU A 601 12.23 -0.35 -16.37
N THR A 602 12.34 -0.63 -15.05
CA THR A 602 13.23 0.11 -14.15
C THR A 602 14.68 0.01 -14.62
N ILE A 603 15.16 -1.20 -14.88
CA ILE A 603 16.52 -1.43 -15.38
C ILE A 603 16.71 -0.74 -16.75
N ALA A 604 15.75 -0.87 -17.66
CA ALA A 604 15.83 -0.31 -19.00
C ALA A 604 15.87 1.24 -18.98
N PHE A 605 15.00 1.86 -18.20
CA PHE A 605 14.95 3.33 -18.08
C PHE A 605 16.22 3.88 -17.44
N VAL A 606 16.67 3.28 -16.33
CA VAL A 606 17.93 3.68 -15.67
C VAL A 606 19.11 3.46 -16.62
N PHE A 607 19.14 2.34 -17.35
CA PHE A 607 20.19 2.06 -18.36
C PHE A 607 20.24 3.14 -19.44
N ILE A 608 19.09 3.51 -19.99
CA ILE A 608 18.98 4.57 -21.01
C ILE A 608 19.54 5.88 -20.46
N VAL A 609 19.12 6.30 -19.27
CA VAL A 609 19.59 7.53 -18.62
C VAL A 609 21.11 7.51 -18.43
N LEU A 610 21.65 6.41 -17.89
CA LEU A 610 23.11 6.28 -17.67
C LEU A 610 23.90 6.27 -18.99
N LEU A 611 23.35 5.62 -20.02
CA LEU A 611 23.98 5.58 -21.34
C LEU A 611 24.12 6.99 -21.95
N PHE A 612 23.05 7.80 -21.85
CA PHE A 612 23.10 9.19 -22.32
C PHE A 612 23.99 10.08 -21.44
N THR A 613 23.99 9.85 -20.12
CA THR A 613 24.80 10.63 -19.17
C THR A 613 26.28 10.38 -19.33
N PHE A 614 26.69 9.11 -19.39
CA PHE A 614 28.12 8.73 -19.41
C PHE A 614 28.66 8.46 -20.81
N ARG A 615 27.81 8.32 -21.78
CA ARG A 615 28.18 8.01 -23.17
C ARG A 615 29.08 6.77 -23.28
N SER A 616 28.89 5.80 -22.39
CA SER A 616 29.63 4.55 -22.33
C SER A 616 28.72 3.40 -21.94
N LEU A 617 28.59 2.42 -22.83
CA LEU A 617 27.82 1.20 -22.58
C LEU A 617 28.40 0.42 -21.38
N GLY A 618 29.72 0.29 -21.32
CA GLY A 618 30.39 -0.43 -20.24
C GLY A 618 30.19 0.24 -18.87
N ALA A 619 30.19 1.58 -18.80
CA ALA A 619 29.90 2.28 -17.55
C ALA A 619 28.49 2.02 -17.08
N ALA A 620 27.47 2.15 -17.95
CA ALA A 620 26.08 1.92 -17.61
C ALA A 620 25.84 0.49 -17.08
N VAL A 621 26.36 -0.53 -17.78
CA VAL A 621 26.21 -1.93 -17.39
C VAL A 621 26.88 -2.22 -16.05
N LEU A 622 28.12 -1.73 -15.81
CA LEU A 622 28.85 -2.02 -14.57
C LEU A 622 28.21 -1.36 -13.35
N LEU A 623 27.69 -0.13 -13.49
CA LEU A 623 27.01 0.57 -12.41
C LEU A 623 25.69 -0.15 -12.07
N ILE A 624 24.89 -0.48 -13.06
CA ILE A 624 23.63 -1.23 -12.84
C ILE A 624 23.91 -2.59 -12.21
N LEU A 625 24.93 -3.32 -12.67
CA LEU A 625 25.27 -4.63 -12.12
C LEU A 625 25.50 -4.56 -10.61
N VAL A 626 26.24 -3.58 -10.11
CA VAL A 626 26.53 -3.44 -8.67
C VAL A 626 25.26 -3.10 -7.90
N ILE A 627 24.42 -2.19 -8.41
CA ILE A 627 23.18 -1.81 -7.74
C ILE A 627 22.14 -2.93 -7.82
N GLN A 628 21.98 -3.60 -8.95
CA GLN A 628 21.10 -4.76 -9.08
C GLN A 628 21.52 -5.87 -8.10
N SER A 629 22.82 -6.07 -7.92
CA SER A 629 23.31 -7.03 -6.94
C SER A 629 22.98 -6.64 -5.51
N SER A 630 22.94 -5.34 -5.19
CA SER A 630 22.50 -4.89 -3.86
C SER A 630 21.02 -5.19 -3.63
N ILE A 631 20.19 -5.14 -4.68
CA ILE A 631 18.78 -5.51 -4.63
C ILE A 631 18.64 -7.01 -4.37
N TRP A 632 19.35 -7.86 -5.12
CA TRP A 632 19.32 -9.31 -4.90
C TRP A 632 19.80 -9.70 -3.49
N LEU A 633 20.87 -9.06 -2.97
CA LEU A 633 21.32 -9.26 -1.61
C LEU A 633 20.27 -8.82 -0.58
N ASN A 634 19.58 -7.71 -0.81
CA ASN A 634 18.52 -7.24 0.06
C ASN A 634 17.35 -8.23 0.14
N PHE A 635 16.89 -8.72 -1.02
CA PHE A 635 15.78 -9.66 -1.10
C PHE A 635 16.16 -11.14 -0.86
N SER A 636 17.43 -11.43 -0.60
CA SER A 636 17.84 -12.75 -0.10
C SER A 636 17.58 -12.94 1.40
N PHE A 637 17.44 -11.84 2.15
CA PHE A 637 17.23 -11.90 3.61
C PHE A 637 15.94 -12.61 4.03
N PRO A 638 14.78 -12.33 3.44
CA PRO A 638 13.55 -13.06 3.81
C PRO A 638 13.71 -14.57 3.73
N TYR A 639 14.28 -15.10 2.66
CA TYR A 639 14.57 -16.52 2.53
C TYR A 639 15.55 -17.05 3.61
N ILE A 640 16.57 -16.27 3.96
CA ILE A 640 17.56 -16.66 4.97
C ILE A 640 16.95 -16.64 6.39
N THR A 641 16.06 -15.71 6.67
CA THR A 641 15.40 -15.57 7.98
C THR A 641 14.13 -16.43 8.10
N GLY A 642 13.66 -17.02 6.99
CA GLY A 642 12.41 -17.78 6.98
C GLY A 642 11.18 -16.88 7.16
N THR A 643 11.22 -15.65 6.66
CA THR A 643 10.14 -14.67 6.79
C THR A 643 9.48 -14.42 5.44
N ASN A 644 8.17 -14.19 5.45
CA ASN A 644 7.43 -13.84 4.25
C ASN A 644 7.50 -12.33 3.99
N LEU A 645 7.65 -11.95 2.72
CA LEU A 645 7.71 -10.55 2.32
C LEU A 645 6.39 -10.12 1.68
N PHE A 646 5.79 -9.04 2.14
CA PHE A 646 4.61 -8.51 1.49
C PHE A 646 4.94 -8.09 0.04
N PHE A 647 4.18 -8.58 -0.93
CA PHE A 647 4.49 -8.48 -2.37
C PHE A 647 4.73 -7.04 -2.87
N VAL A 648 3.93 -6.08 -2.37
CA VAL A 648 4.06 -4.66 -2.74
C VAL A 648 5.41 -4.09 -2.31
N THR A 649 5.93 -4.53 -1.17
CA THR A 649 7.25 -4.12 -0.68
C THR A 649 8.35 -4.43 -1.69
N TYR A 650 8.31 -5.62 -2.30
CA TYR A 650 9.29 -5.99 -3.32
C TYR A 650 9.25 -5.03 -4.52
N LEU A 651 8.07 -4.79 -5.07
CA LEU A 651 7.90 -3.94 -6.26
C LEU A 651 8.34 -2.49 -6.00
N ILE A 652 7.88 -1.92 -4.90
CA ILE A 652 8.17 -0.53 -4.55
C ILE A 652 9.66 -0.36 -4.21
N VAL A 653 10.19 -1.21 -3.33
CA VAL A 653 11.56 -1.04 -2.85
C VAL A 653 12.58 -1.38 -3.94
N SER A 654 12.35 -2.39 -4.78
CA SER A 654 13.26 -2.69 -5.89
C SER A 654 13.41 -1.52 -6.86
N ALA A 655 12.30 -0.85 -7.21
CA ALA A 655 12.31 0.31 -8.09
C ALA A 655 12.93 1.56 -7.43
N ILE A 656 12.58 1.84 -6.18
CA ILE A 656 13.16 2.96 -5.42
C ILE A 656 14.66 2.72 -5.17
N GLN A 657 15.05 1.52 -4.75
CA GLN A 657 16.45 1.19 -4.51
C GLN A 657 17.27 1.32 -5.79
N MET A 658 16.79 0.81 -6.93
CA MET A 658 17.46 0.98 -8.21
C MET A 658 17.62 2.47 -8.58
N GLY A 659 16.55 3.26 -8.48
CA GLY A 659 16.55 4.66 -8.87
C GLY A 659 17.36 5.56 -7.93
N ALA A 660 17.25 5.35 -6.61
CA ALA A 660 17.84 6.22 -5.60
C ALA A 660 19.29 5.87 -5.25
N THR A 661 19.63 4.57 -5.17
CA THR A 661 20.98 4.19 -4.74
C THR A 661 22.00 4.19 -5.87
N ILE A 662 21.57 4.22 -7.13
CA ILE A 662 22.44 4.41 -8.30
C ILE A 662 23.18 5.76 -8.21
N ASP A 663 22.61 6.75 -7.55
CA ASP A 663 23.19 8.07 -7.37
C ASP A 663 24.52 8.00 -6.62
N TYR A 664 24.68 7.10 -5.66
CA TYR A 664 25.94 6.85 -4.98
C TYR A 664 27.04 6.36 -5.94
N ALA A 665 26.64 5.48 -6.84
CA ALA A 665 27.54 4.96 -7.87
C ALA A 665 27.90 6.03 -8.91
N ILE A 666 26.95 6.89 -9.28
CA ILE A 666 27.16 8.04 -10.19
C ILE A 666 28.16 9.02 -9.60
N VAL A 667 28.01 9.40 -8.32
CA VAL A 667 28.92 10.33 -7.63
C VAL A 667 30.34 9.78 -7.62
N LEU A 668 30.55 8.51 -7.26
CA LEU A 668 31.86 7.88 -7.25
C LEU A 668 32.46 7.81 -8.67
N TYR A 669 31.66 7.41 -9.66
CA TYR A 669 32.12 7.31 -11.04
C TYR A 669 32.53 8.66 -11.61
N ASN A 670 31.74 9.72 -11.39
CA ASN A 670 32.07 11.09 -11.84
C ASN A 670 33.36 11.59 -11.23
N ARG A 671 33.59 11.39 -9.93
CA ARG A 671 34.83 11.76 -9.25
C ARG A 671 36.02 10.95 -9.82
N PHE A 672 35.82 9.64 -10.06
CA PHE A 672 36.86 8.81 -10.66
C PHE A 672 37.24 9.30 -12.07
N GLN A 673 36.27 9.60 -12.94
CA GLN A 673 36.55 10.11 -14.28
C GLN A 673 37.26 11.48 -14.26
N LEU A 674 36.87 12.36 -13.34
CA LEU A 674 37.50 13.66 -13.18
C LEU A 674 38.98 13.50 -12.76
N ARG A 675 39.26 12.67 -11.76
CA ARG A 675 40.63 12.47 -11.23
C ARG A 675 41.53 11.68 -12.18
N LYS A 676 40.94 10.87 -13.04
CA LYS A 676 41.67 10.11 -14.06
C LYS A 676 42.32 11.00 -15.11
N GLN A 677 41.90 12.26 -15.28
CA GLN A 677 42.53 13.23 -16.15
C GLN A 677 43.93 13.62 -15.66
N ASP A 678 44.13 13.65 -14.34
CA ASP A 678 45.37 14.13 -13.71
C ASP A 678 46.21 13.00 -13.12
N TYR A 679 45.64 11.83 -12.82
CA TYR A 679 46.29 10.75 -12.08
C TYR A 679 46.11 9.39 -12.74
N ALA A 680 47.04 8.48 -12.51
CA ALA A 680 46.90 7.08 -12.91
C ALA A 680 45.64 6.44 -12.31
N PRO A 681 44.95 5.50 -13.01
CA PRO A 681 43.64 4.98 -12.59
C PRO A 681 43.56 4.51 -11.15
N LYS A 682 44.57 3.83 -10.63
CA LYS A 682 44.60 3.38 -9.22
C LYS A 682 44.66 4.53 -8.19
N GLN A 683 45.45 5.55 -8.51
CA GLN A 683 45.55 6.73 -7.66
C GLN A 683 44.32 7.59 -7.76
N ALA A 684 43.79 7.78 -8.98
CA ALA A 684 42.54 8.46 -9.25
C ALA A 684 41.37 7.85 -8.47
N MET A 685 41.29 6.51 -8.42
CA MET A 685 40.25 5.80 -7.68
C MET A 685 40.39 6.03 -6.15
N ALA A 686 41.61 5.96 -5.61
CA ALA A 686 41.83 6.21 -4.18
C ALA A 686 41.39 7.62 -3.77
N ILE A 687 41.67 8.63 -4.60
CA ILE A 687 41.24 10.00 -4.40
C ILE A 687 39.73 10.11 -4.54
N ALA A 688 39.12 9.51 -5.58
CA ALA A 688 37.69 9.54 -5.83
C ALA A 688 36.88 8.94 -4.69
N VAL A 689 37.29 7.80 -4.15
CA VAL A 689 36.66 7.18 -2.97
C VAL A 689 36.68 8.13 -1.78
N ASN A 690 37.82 8.76 -1.48
CA ASN A 690 37.93 9.70 -0.37
C ASN A 690 37.07 10.95 -0.55
N GLU A 691 36.98 11.49 -1.78
CA GLU A 691 36.21 12.70 -2.07
C GLU A 691 34.68 12.43 -2.07
N SER A 692 34.28 11.23 -2.52
CA SER A 692 32.87 10.84 -2.58
C SER A 692 32.32 10.36 -1.23
N PHE A 693 33.21 9.96 -0.31
CA PHE A 693 32.83 9.32 0.94
C PHE A 693 31.84 10.12 1.78
N SER A 694 32.11 11.42 1.97
CA SER A 694 31.23 12.28 2.77
C SER A 694 29.80 12.31 2.22
N THR A 695 29.64 12.50 0.89
CA THR A 695 28.32 12.55 0.24
C THR A 695 27.60 11.21 0.34
N ILE A 696 28.27 10.11 -0.03
CA ILE A 696 27.70 8.77 0.00
C ILE A 696 27.30 8.35 1.43
N LEU A 697 28.18 8.64 2.41
CA LEU A 697 27.90 8.34 3.82
C LEU A 697 26.69 9.13 4.34
N THR A 698 26.61 10.44 4.03
CA THR A 698 25.51 11.29 4.50
C THR A 698 24.18 10.77 3.99
N SER A 699 24.03 10.66 2.68
CA SER A 699 22.83 10.22 2.01
C SER A 699 22.43 8.79 2.40
N GLY A 700 23.39 7.87 2.31
CA GLY A 700 23.15 6.48 2.66
C GLY A 700 22.75 6.29 4.12
N THR A 701 23.38 7.03 5.05
CA THR A 701 23.00 6.96 6.47
C THR A 701 21.60 7.53 6.71
N ILE A 702 21.25 8.64 6.06
CA ILE A 702 19.92 9.25 6.18
C ILE A 702 18.84 8.29 5.66
N MET A 703 19.05 7.71 4.47
CA MET A 703 18.09 6.79 3.88
C MET A 703 17.95 5.49 4.71
N THR A 704 19.07 4.96 5.19
CA THR A 704 19.11 3.79 6.09
C THR A 704 18.35 4.07 7.37
N ALA A 705 18.66 5.18 8.04
CA ALA A 705 18.03 5.56 9.30
C ALA A 705 16.54 5.84 9.13
N ALA A 706 16.15 6.57 8.09
CA ALA A 706 14.74 6.83 7.78
C ALA A 706 13.95 5.52 7.61
N GLY A 707 14.48 4.56 6.84
CA GLY A 707 13.86 3.26 6.66
C GLY A 707 13.70 2.48 7.97
N PHE A 708 14.75 2.39 8.79
CA PHE A 708 14.66 1.69 10.08
C PHE A 708 13.74 2.41 11.09
N ILE A 709 13.69 3.74 11.09
CA ILE A 709 12.79 4.49 11.97
C ILE A 709 11.33 4.20 11.58
N ILE A 710 11.00 4.19 10.28
CA ILE A 710 9.69 3.79 9.78
C ILE A 710 9.36 2.38 10.32
N ALA A 711 10.22 1.41 10.08
CA ALA A 711 9.99 0.02 10.45
C ALA A 711 9.77 -0.22 11.95
N LEU A 712 10.44 0.56 12.80
CA LEU A 712 10.41 0.38 14.26
C LEU A 712 9.29 1.15 14.95
N ARG A 713 8.64 2.09 14.26
CA ARG A 713 7.67 3.02 14.88
C ARG A 713 6.27 2.93 14.30
N THR A 714 6.10 2.33 13.13
CA THR A 714 4.78 2.13 12.57
C THR A 714 4.28 0.71 12.84
N THR A 715 2.99 0.62 13.16
CA THR A 715 2.28 -0.64 13.32
C THR A 715 1.67 -1.12 12.00
N ASP A 716 1.53 -0.22 11.02
CA ASP A 716 1.05 -0.58 9.69
C ASP A 716 2.03 -1.52 9.00
N LEU A 717 1.50 -2.66 8.53
CA LEU A 717 2.26 -3.72 7.90
C LEU A 717 3.01 -3.25 6.64
N TYR A 718 2.32 -2.57 5.75
CA TYR A 718 2.85 -2.15 4.46
C TYR A 718 3.97 -1.13 4.64
N ILE A 719 3.73 -0.15 5.49
CA ILE A 719 4.66 0.94 5.78
C ILE A 719 5.90 0.38 6.50
N SER A 720 5.72 -0.49 7.49
CA SER A 720 6.81 -1.13 8.25
C SER A 720 7.71 -1.98 7.36
N SER A 721 7.12 -2.85 6.53
CA SER A 721 7.83 -3.73 5.61
C SER A 721 8.64 -2.95 4.55
N ILE A 722 8.02 -1.90 3.95
CA ILE A 722 8.71 -1.00 3.02
C ILE A 722 9.89 -0.30 3.72
N GLY A 723 9.67 0.22 4.93
CA GLY A 723 10.70 0.90 5.71
C GLY A 723 11.91 0.01 6.00
N LEU A 724 11.67 -1.19 6.53
CA LEU A 724 12.74 -2.15 6.86
C LEU A 724 13.56 -2.54 5.63
N THR A 725 12.88 -2.91 4.57
CA THR A 725 13.51 -3.40 3.35
C THR A 725 14.28 -2.29 2.65
N LEU A 726 13.74 -1.06 2.63
CA LEU A 726 14.41 0.11 2.05
C LEU A 726 15.65 0.51 2.86
N GLY A 727 15.53 0.56 4.20
CA GLY A 727 16.67 0.89 5.07
C GLY A 727 17.81 -0.10 4.94
N ARG A 728 17.50 -1.40 4.94
CA ARG A 728 18.49 -2.48 4.72
C ARG A 728 19.10 -2.41 3.30
N GLY A 729 18.28 -2.19 2.29
CA GLY A 729 18.71 -2.05 0.90
C GLY A 729 19.65 -0.86 0.69
N ALA A 730 19.37 0.28 1.30
CA ALA A 730 20.23 1.46 1.26
C ALA A 730 21.61 1.17 1.92
N LEU A 731 21.61 0.52 3.08
CA LEU A 731 22.84 0.14 3.77
C LEU A 731 23.72 -0.80 2.92
N ILE A 732 23.11 -1.84 2.34
CA ILE A 732 23.81 -2.79 1.46
C ILE A 732 24.39 -2.06 0.25
N SER A 733 23.61 -1.16 -0.37
CA SER A 733 24.06 -0.36 -1.51
C SER A 733 25.28 0.50 -1.17
N VAL A 734 25.26 1.20 -0.03
CA VAL A 734 26.39 2.01 0.43
C VAL A 734 27.65 1.14 0.62
N ILE A 735 27.50 -0.02 1.25
CA ILE A 735 28.62 -0.96 1.46
C ILE A 735 29.18 -1.41 0.12
N LEU A 736 28.35 -1.83 -0.84
CA LEU A 736 28.83 -2.29 -2.15
C LEU A 736 29.47 -1.15 -2.96
N VAL A 737 28.91 0.05 -2.91
CA VAL A 737 29.46 1.22 -3.63
C VAL A 737 30.82 1.63 -3.03
N LEU A 738 31.02 1.54 -1.71
CA LEU A 738 32.28 1.91 -1.06
C LEU A 738 33.33 0.78 -1.04
N THR A 739 32.97 -0.46 -1.39
CA THR A 739 33.88 -1.62 -1.34
C THR A 739 34.09 -2.30 -2.69
N VAL A 740 33.01 -2.67 -3.36
CA VAL A 740 33.00 -3.48 -4.60
C VAL A 740 33.13 -2.59 -5.84
N LEU A 741 32.33 -1.53 -5.93
CA LEU A 741 32.28 -0.68 -7.13
C LEU A 741 33.66 -0.10 -7.52
N PRO A 742 34.52 0.37 -6.61
CA PRO A 742 35.86 0.83 -6.97
C PRO A 742 36.69 -0.22 -7.70
N GLN A 743 36.57 -1.49 -7.27
CA GLN A 743 37.29 -2.60 -7.90
C GLN A 743 36.69 -3.00 -9.25
N VAL A 744 35.34 -3.00 -9.36
CA VAL A 744 34.62 -3.23 -10.61
C VAL A 744 35.02 -2.18 -11.67
N LEU A 745 35.06 -0.91 -11.28
CA LEU A 745 35.44 0.18 -12.19
C LEU A 745 36.93 0.12 -12.59
N LEU A 746 37.82 -0.30 -11.69
CA LEU A 746 39.25 -0.46 -12.02
C LEU A 746 39.49 -1.63 -12.99
N VAL A 747 38.85 -2.77 -12.76
CA VAL A 747 38.93 -3.96 -13.64
C VAL A 747 38.24 -3.67 -14.98
N GLY A 748 37.06 -3.06 -14.94
CA GLY A 748 36.26 -2.70 -16.11
C GLY A 748 36.72 -1.46 -16.88
N ASN A 749 37.80 -0.76 -16.43
CA ASN A 749 38.20 0.50 -17.02
C ASN A 749 38.46 0.42 -18.55
N LYS A 750 39.09 -0.67 -19.00
CA LYS A 750 39.32 -0.91 -20.45
C LYS A 750 38.01 -1.10 -21.21
N LEU A 751 37.02 -1.75 -20.59
CA LEU A 751 35.68 -1.94 -21.19
C LEU A 751 34.96 -0.59 -21.32
N ILE A 752 35.02 0.23 -20.27
CA ILE A 752 34.45 1.58 -20.24
C ILE A 752 35.01 2.44 -21.39
N GLU A 753 36.35 2.46 -21.53
CA GLU A 753 37.05 3.23 -22.60
C GLU A 753 36.70 2.71 -24.02
N LYS A 754 36.68 1.40 -24.20
CA LYS A 754 36.41 0.78 -25.52
C LYS A 754 34.96 0.97 -25.97
N THR A 755 34.02 1.14 -25.01
CA THR A 755 32.59 1.26 -25.29
C THR A 755 32.08 2.71 -25.22
N MET A 756 32.99 3.70 -25.26
CA MET A 756 32.57 5.11 -25.34
C MET A 756 31.92 5.39 -26.70
N ILE A 757 30.73 6.04 -26.62
CA ILE A 757 29.91 6.36 -27.80
C ILE A 757 30.11 7.82 -28.18
N ASP A 758 30.53 8.08 -29.42
CA ASP A 758 30.57 9.42 -29.97
C ASP A 758 29.27 9.72 -30.72
N PHE A 759 28.31 10.34 -29.98
CA PHE A 759 27.00 10.69 -30.52
C PHE A 759 27.06 11.70 -31.71
N LYS A 760 28.18 12.46 -31.87
CA LYS A 760 28.33 13.34 -33.03
C LYS A 760 28.51 12.55 -34.32
N LYS A 761 29.19 11.41 -34.27
CA LYS A 761 29.33 10.50 -35.42
C LYS A 761 28.02 9.76 -35.76
N LEU A 762 27.20 9.46 -34.71
CA LEU A 762 25.94 8.72 -34.89
C LEU A 762 24.81 9.58 -35.46
N LEU A 763 24.82 10.90 -35.21
CA LEU A 763 23.80 11.85 -35.68
C LEU A 763 24.10 12.48 -37.02
N GLY A 764 25.08 11.96 -37.77
CA GLY A 764 25.30 12.34 -39.17
C GLY A 764 25.81 13.77 -39.42
N GLY A 765 26.43 14.40 -38.41
CA GLY A 765 26.94 15.75 -38.53
C GLY A 765 28.45 15.79 -38.58
N GLY A 766 29.08 15.73 -39.77
CA GLY A 766 30.46 16.15 -39.92
C GLY A 766 31.46 15.21 -40.62
N ALA A 767 31.08 14.60 -41.69
CA ALA A 767 32.06 13.92 -42.57
C ALA A 767 32.24 14.57 -43.94
N ASP A 768 31.37 15.52 -44.37
CA ASP A 768 31.40 16.06 -45.73
C ASP A 768 31.97 17.47 -45.88
N GLU A 769 32.34 18.16 -44.80
CA GLU A 769 32.89 19.53 -44.93
C GLU A 769 34.40 19.62 -44.82
N GLN A 770 35.11 18.60 -44.32
CA GLN A 770 36.57 18.63 -44.23
C GLN A 770 37.29 17.98 -45.44
N GLU A 771 36.63 17.07 -46.15
CA GLU A 771 37.18 16.45 -47.35
C GLU A 771 37.05 17.36 -48.59
N LYS A 772 36.12 18.32 -48.62
CA LYS A 772 35.96 19.32 -49.68
C LYS A 772 36.88 20.54 -49.57
N LEU A 773 37.59 20.72 -48.46
CA LEU A 773 38.53 21.82 -48.24
C LEU A 773 39.99 21.43 -48.54
N ASP A 774 40.30 20.15 -48.61
CA ASP A 774 41.65 19.65 -48.97
C ASP A 774 41.80 19.27 -50.42
N GLU A 775 40.71 19.18 -51.22
CA GLU A 775 40.76 19.00 -52.65
C GLU A 775 40.83 20.33 -53.48
N THR A 776 40.88 21.48 -52.77
CA THR A 776 40.95 22.80 -53.38
C THR A 776 42.18 23.61 -52.96
N LYS A 777 43.27 22.91 -52.56
CA LYS A 777 44.59 23.57 -52.47
C LYS A 777 45.64 22.87 -53.31
#